data_229582da59238f73974308c5dda02ca4
#
_entry.id   229582da59238f73974308c5dda02ca4
#
_cell.length_a   1.000
_cell.length_b   1.000
_cell.length_c   1.000
_cell.angle_alpha   90.00
_cell.angle_beta   90.00
_cell.angle_gamma   90.00
#
_symmetry.space_group_name_H-M   'P 1'
#
loop_
_entity.id
_entity.type
_entity.pdbx_description
1 polymer ?
#
loop_
_entity_poly.entity_id
_entity_poly.type
_entity_poly.pdbx_seq_one_letter_code
_entity_poly.pdbx_strand_id
1 'polypeptide(L)'
;MKKTAIINIYNFIRKSHEEPSRFIQDDFDTIRKQIQLVRQYGLPATYALKYDALTDPRYQKLLREETAPQDEISAWWEITRELCEKAGVRFRGQVTEEFDERVNSAYCIGYEPEERKRLVDAYMDTFFSVFGRYPKSIGSWVLDTVTLEYAAERYGITAAATCRDQIGTDGFTLWGGWPNGVYFPSRRNENLPAQNPANQLPVPVFRLLGPDLIYNFEQNLRPDLYGMVFTLEPAWLTGRDEQWISWMFDTITREDSLGIGYAQVGQENNFLWENIGPGLLPQLNLVERLAKEGLARVETMAASGEWFCKKYRITPPMTWQASRDWNTAHNLSAQWYASCCYRVGFLGEEGRLRVRDFFLYRDEYLSRYRRHAMTNAKSTFDALPLLFPQLWAGQDDPRPFIRLLGADGAEPEGRIRFYAESETEARAELTDPATGALLARFSMLPDRLILEGESDLVFDRLPVFRAAEGRCVEMMHEGFAYRFTVETGTLTRAGADGVRIAPEASKICLLLADAPLTESMFTAQYLADPAPLDSVQTQWTESGAVPPFMPRLDPPERVFPVGTQASITLTARQEGVLRYTTDGTLPDEHSPVYTGPIPLQKDTTLCARLFLADGRVSEPVCAHYQFVLTEMGLQSPTRFDPRTVFSAGGIQGLLDPRRGSCDYLCGQWLGTLENLDVTGLLPEETEVESIGLGFLSHHRSGIVFPEYIELFTGPDPEHLTRKDTLHLPCAPCAREIARQDFVFPVNETLRCFRLVAHRYAKMPQWCAYKGVPDVFTMADTLLVKPKQA
;
A
#
# COMPACT_ATOMS: atom_id res chain seq x y z
N MET A 1 26.89 -2.73 13.35
CA MET A 1 26.08 -2.21 14.48
C MET A 1 24.67 -2.76 14.41
N LYS A 2 23.96 -2.95 15.54
CA LYS A 2 22.57 -3.41 15.50
C LYS A 2 21.70 -2.25 14.99
N LYS A 3 21.01 -2.45 13.86
CA LYS A 3 20.08 -1.49 13.26
C LYS A 3 18.94 -1.20 14.23
N THR A 4 18.54 0.07 14.34
CA THR A 4 17.31 0.46 15.03
C THR A 4 16.14 0.30 14.06
N ALA A 5 15.17 -0.55 14.37
CA ALA A 5 13.93 -0.64 13.64
C ALA A 5 12.77 -0.03 14.46
N ILE A 6 11.95 0.80 13.82
CA ILE A 6 10.80 1.47 14.43
C ILE A 6 9.56 1.09 13.65
N ILE A 7 8.50 0.71 14.37
CA ILE A 7 7.19 0.42 13.80
C ILE A 7 6.17 1.33 14.46
N ASN A 8 5.44 2.11 13.65
CA ASN A 8 4.29 2.87 14.13
C ASN A 8 3.01 2.14 13.71
N ILE A 9 2.15 1.84 14.68
CA ILE A 9 0.77 1.44 14.39
C ILE A 9 -0.01 2.73 14.20
N TYR A 10 -0.40 3.01 12.94
CA TYR A 10 -0.97 4.30 12.55
C TYR A 10 -2.29 4.11 11.84
N ASN A 11 -3.38 4.48 12.51
CA ASN A 11 -4.73 4.41 11.97
C ASN A 11 -5.24 5.84 11.75
N PHE A 12 -5.64 6.16 10.52
CA PHE A 12 -6.23 7.46 10.23
C PHE A 12 -7.73 7.33 10.05
N ILE A 13 -8.47 8.27 10.63
CA ILE A 13 -9.90 8.17 10.91
C ILE A 13 -10.66 9.16 10.04
N ARG A 14 -11.51 8.64 9.17
CA ARG A 14 -12.41 9.36 8.29
C ARG A 14 -13.86 9.04 8.64
N LYS A 15 -14.76 9.95 8.30
CA LYS A 15 -16.20 9.78 8.34
C LYS A 15 -16.73 9.85 6.90
N SER A 16 -16.65 8.75 6.17
CA SER A 16 -17.00 8.68 4.75
C SER A 16 -18.31 7.92 4.49
N HIS A 17 -18.68 7.00 5.39
CA HIS A 17 -19.88 6.17 5.28
C HIS A 17 -20.72 6.35 6.56
N GLU A 18 -21.80 7.11 6.48
CA GLU A 18 -22.66 7.40 7.65
C GLU A 18 -23.76 6.36 7.84
N GLU A 19 -24.22 5.72 6.78
CA GLU A 19 -25.24 4.68 6.85
C GLU A 19 -24.58 3.30 6.88
N PRO A 20 -25.12 2.36 7.67
CA PRO A 20 -24.69 0.99 7.62
C PRO A 20 -24.83 0.52 6.18
N SER A 21 -23.69 0.16 5.54
CA SER A 21 -23.73 -0.60 4.32
C SER A 21 -24.56 -1.86 4.57
N ARG A 22 -25.00 -2.57 3.53
CA ARG A 22 -25.65 -3.90 3.68
C ARG A 22 -24.84 -4.88 4.53
N PHE A 23 -23.61 -4.55 4.87
CA PHE A 23 -22.67 -5.28 5.69
C PHE A 23 -22.61 -4.70 7.10
N ILE A 24 -23.64 -4.50 7.81
CA ILE A 24 -23.69 -4.35 9.28
C ILE A 24 -22.62 -3.39 9.90
N GLN A 25 -21.66 -2.89 9.13
CA GLN A 25 -20.48 -2.14 9.58
C GLN A 25 -20.34 -0.81 8.83
N ASP A 26 -20.18 0.24 9.59
CA ASP A 26 -19.84 1.58 9.12
C ASP A 26 -18.36 1.93 9.45
N ASP A 27 -17.92 3.11 9.09
CA ASP A 27 -16.57 3.61 9.39
C ASP A 27 -16.32 3.69 10.90
N PHE A 28 -17.34 4.04 11.67
CA PHE A 28 -17.26 4.14 13.12
C PHE A 28 -17.05 2.75 13.78
N ASP A 29 -17.80 1.76 13.34
CA ASP A 29 -17.64 0.39 13.85
C ASP A 29 -16.27 -0.19 13.47
N THR A 30 -15.78 0.14 12.28
CA THR A 30 -14.46 -0.29 11.82
C THR A 30 -13.35 0.24 12.70
N ILE A 31 -13.30 1.55 12.97
CA ILE A 31 -12.26 2.12 13.83
C ILE A 31 -12.39 1.62 15.28
N ARG A 32 -13.58 1.42 15.79
CA ARG A 32 -13.79 0.81 17.09
C ARG A 32 -13.14 -0.57 17.18
N LYS A 33 -13.30 -1.41 16.14
CA LYS A 33 -12.67 -2.74 16.05
C LYS A 33 -11.15 -2.66 15.90
N GLN A 34 -10.63 -1.70 15.13
CA GLN A 34 -9.19 -1.47 15.04
C GLN A 34 -8.60 -1.12 16.43
N ILE A 35 -9.20 -0.18 17.16
CA ILE A 35 -8.78 0.18 18.52
C ILE A 35 -8.80 -1.05 19.43
N GLN A 36 -9.91 -1.78 19.44
CA GLN A 36 -10.09 -2.97 20.29
C GLN A 36 -9.06 -4.06 19.96
N LEU A 37 -8.75 -4.28 18.68
CA LEU A 37 -7.76 -5.26 18.26
C LEU A 37 -6.35 -4.84 18.71
N VAL A 38 -5.90 -3.62 18.41
CA VAL A 38 -4.58 -3.13 18.81
C VAL A 38 -4.41 -3.19 20.33
N ARG A 39 -5.45 -2.81 21.05
CA ARG A 39 -5.50 -2.86 22.51
C ARG A 39 -5.26 -4.26 23.08
N GLN A 40 -5.75 -5.33 22.41
CA GLN A 40 -5.51 -6.72 22.84
C GLN A 40 -4.04 -7.13 22.77
N TYR A 41 -3.22 -6.46 21.95
CA TYR A 41 -1.79 -6.68 21.89
C TYR A 41 -1.00 -5.84 22.91
N GLY A 42 -1.63 -4.83 23.53
CA GLY A 42 -0.97 -3.92 24.45
C GLY A 42 0.08 -3.03 23.81
N LEU A 43 0.03 -2.87 22.48
CA LEU A 43 0.98 -2.06 21.72
C LEU A 43 0.49 -0.61 21.62
N PRO A 44 1.39 0.39 21.69
CA PRO A 44 1.03 1.77 21.46
C PRO A 44 0.64 2.02 20.01
N ALA A 45 -0.33 2.89 19.77
CA ALA A 45 -0.79 3.29 18.45
C ALA A 45 -1.04 4.78 18.32
N THR A 46 -1.05 5.27 17.09
CA THR A 46 -1.45 6.64 16.73
C THR A 46 -2.77 6.60 15.99
N TYR A 47 -3.74 7.39 16.44
CA TYR A 47 -5.06 7.55 15.87
C TYR A 47 -5.21 8.97 15.34
N ALA A 48 -5.13 9.15 14.03
CA ALA A 48 -5.11 10.45 13.38
C ALA A 48 -6.48 10.81 12.80
N LEU A 49 -7.07 11.90 13.26
CA LEU A 49 -8.43 12.34 12.92
C LEU A 49 -8.45 13.27 11.72
N LYS A 50 -9.26 12.95 10.69
CA LYS A 50 -9.73 13.92 9.72
C LYS A 50 -10.74 14.88 10.36
N TYR A 51 -10.94 16.06 9.81
CA TYR A 51 -11.76 17.10 10.44
C TYR A 51 -13.22 16.68 10.66
N ASP A 52 -13.82 15.93 9.73
CA ASP A 52 -15.18 15.41 9.85
C ASP A 52 -15.35 14.41 11.03
N ALA A 53 -14.34 13.57 11.26
CA ALA A 53 -14.33 12.69 12.43
C ALA A 53 -14.01 13.46 13.73
N LEU A 54 -13.18 14.52 13.64
CA LEU A 54 -12.83 15.36 14.78
C LEU A 54 -14.07 16.10 15.34
N THR A 55 -14.98 16.53 14.48
CA THR A 55 -16.19 17.27 14.88
C THR A 55 -17.34 16.36 15.34
N ASP A 56 -17.28 15.05 15.06
CA ASP A 56 -18.35 14.11 15.45
C ASP A 56 -18.19 13.64 16.90
N PRO A 57 -19.21 13.88 17.78
CA PRO A 57 -19.16 13.49 19.20
C PRO A 57 -18.97 11.98 19.44
N ARG A 58 -19.38 11.11 18.50
CA ARG A 58 -19.21 9.64 18.64
C ARG A 58 -17.73 9.27 18.61
N TYR A 59 -16.98 9.82 17.64
CA TYR A 59 -15.54 9.57 17.53
C TYR A 59 -14.76 10.20 18.69
N GLN A 60 -15.17 11.41 19.13
CA GLN A 60 -14.58 12.05 20.30
C GLN A 60 -14.75 11.21 21.56
N LYS A 61 -15.94 10.64 21.78
CA LYS A 61 -16.23 9.75 22.91
C LYS A 61 -15.40 8.45 22.81
N LEU A 62 -15.43 7.80 21.65
CA LEU A 62 -14.70 6.56 21.40
C LEU A 62 -13.21 6.71 21.75
N LEU A 63 -12.57 7.76 21.24
CA LEU A 63 -11.14 7.98 21.47
C LEU A 63 -10.79 8.34 22.91
N ARG A 64 -11.69 9.02 23.63
CA ARG A 64 -11.47 9.31 25.07
C ARG A 64 -11.63 8.07 25.96
N GLU A 65 -12.54 7.16 25.59
CA GLU A 65 -12.94 6.04 26.46
C GLU A 65 -12.22 4.72 26.10
N GLU A 66 -11.90 4.51 24.82
CA GLU A 66 -11.41 3.19 24.36
C GLU A 66 -9.93 3.18 23.94
N THR A 67 -9.26 4.33 23.76
CA THR A 67 -7.79 4.33 23.54
C THR A 67 -7.02 4.14 24.85
N ALA A 68 -5.80 3.60 24.74
CA ALA A 68 -4.93 3.35 25.87
C ALA A 68 -4.16 4.63 26.29
N PRO A 69 -3.68 4.74 27.54
CA PRO A 69 -2.88 5.88 27.97
C PRO A 69 -1.59 6.11 27.17
N GLN A 70 -1.01 5.03 26.60
CA GLN A 70 0.19 5.09 25.75
C GLN A 70 -0.14 5.45 24.30
N ASP A 71 -1.40 5.51 23.92
CA ASP A 71 -1.81 5.86 22.55
C ASP A 71 -1.73 7.37 22.31
N GLU A 72 -1.54 7.71 21.06
CA GLU A 72 -1.55 9.09 20.58
C GLU A 72 -2.82 9.38 19.79
N ILE A 73 -3.49 10.48 20.12
CA ILE A 73 -4.52 11.07 19.27
C ILE A 73 -3.87 12.21 18.47
N SER A 74 -3.93 12.12 17.16
CA SER A 74 -3.20 12.92 16.18
C SER A 74 -4.11 13.55 15.13
N ALA A 75 -3.55 14.33 14.22
CA ALA A 75 -4.23 14.97 13.11
C ALA A 75 -4.01 14.21 11.80
N TRP A 76 -5.10 13.92 11.07
CA TRP A 76 -5.06 13.50 9.67
C TRP A 76 -5.46 14.66 8.78
N TRP A 77 -4.50 15.13 7.96
CA TRP A 77 -4.58 16.39 7.26
C TRP A 77 -5.13 16.24 5.85
N GLU A 78 -6.45 16.14 5.77
CA GLU A 78 -7.23 16.22 4.54
C GLU A 78 -8.26 17.32 4.66
N ILE A 79 -8.42 18.09 3.60
CA ILE A 79 -9.25 19.31 3.62
C ILE A 79 -10.70 18.94 3.28
N THR A 80 -11.60 19.24 4.23
CA THR A 80 -13.05 19.08 4.07
C THR A 80 -13.73 20.41 3.82
N ARG A 81 -14.96 20.38 3.31
CA ARG A 81 -15.79 21.59 3.18
C ARG A 81 -15.97 22.28 4.52
N GLU A 82 -16.34 21.52 5.56
CA GLU A 82 -16.59 22.04 6.89
C GLU A 82 -15.36 22.76 7.47
N LEU A 83 -14.15 22.19 7.27
CA LEU A 83 -12.90 22.86 7.66
C LEU A 83 -12.70 24.17 6.90
N CYS A 84 -12.97 24.19 5.59
CA CYS A 84 -12.87 25.40 4.78
C CYS A 84 -13.84 26.50 5.26
N GLU A 85 -15.08 26.14 5.55
CA GLU A 85 -16.10 27.05 6.08
C GLU A 85 -15.65 27.63 7.43
N LYS A 86 -15.15 26.78 8.34
CA LYS A 86 -14.62 27.21 9.63
C LYS A 86 -13.44 28.17 9.49
N ALA A 87 -12.56 27.93 8.51
CA ALA A 87 -11.37 28.75 8.25
C ALA A 87 -11.66 30.02 7.42
N GLY A 88 -12.87 30.19 6.90
CA GLY A 88 -13.21 31.25 5.96
C GLY A 88 -12.43 31.12 4.64
N VAL A 89 -12.22 29.90 4.18
CA VAL A 89 -11.50 29.54 2.95
C VAL A 89 -12.49 28.93 1.97
N ARG A 90 -12.35 29.25 0.68
CA ARG A 90 -13.18 28.64 -0.36
C ARG A 90 -12.80 27.20 -0.58
N PHE A 91 -13.74 26.25 -0.39
CA PHE A 91 -13.56 24.84 -0.75
C PHE A 91 -13.41 24.69 -2.26
N ARG A 92 -12.43 23.88 -2.71
CA ARG A 92 -12.10 23.70 -4.13
C ARG A 92 -12.70 22.43 -4.73
N GLY A 93 -13.36 21.63 -3.91
CA GLY A 93 -14.08 20.43 -4.33
C GLY A 93 -15.45 20.75 -4.96
N GLN A 94 -16.18 19.70 -5.36
CA GLN A 94 -17.53 19.84 -5.89
C GLN A 94 -18.51 20.34 -4.81
N VAL A 95 -19.48 21.16 -5.22
CA VAL A 95 -20.43 21.80 -4.29
C VAL A 95 -21.30 20.77 -3.55
N THR A 96 -21.51 19.61 -4.13
CA THR A 96 -22.36 18.54 -3.57
C THR A 96 -21.64 17.56 -2.65
N GLU A 97 -20.32 17.71 -2.47
CA GLU A 97 -19.51 16.76 -1.71
C GLU A 97 -18.87 17.43 -0.49
N GLU A 98 -18.91 16.77 0.66
CA GLU A 98 -18.21 17.22 1.87
C GLU A 98 -16.70 17.06 1.75
N PHE A 99 -16.25 16.02 1.06
CA PHE A 99 -14.87 15.72 0.77
C PHE A 99 -14.72 15.29 -0.68
N ASP A 100 -13.77 15.90 -1.37
CA ASP A 100 -13.44 15.63 -2.77
C ASP A 100 -11.98 15.17 -2.84
N GLU A 101 -11.73 13.92 -3.22
CA GLU A 101 -10.42 13.27 -3.20
C GLU A 101 -9.44 13.77 -4.26
N ARG A 102 -9.86 14.65 -5.15
CA ARG A 102 -8.94 15.25 -6.12
C ARG A 102 -7.85 16.03 -5.39
N VAL A 103 -6.62 15.90 -5.87
CA VAL A 103 -5.43 16.40 -5.19
C VAL A 103 -5.48 17.91 -4.91
N ASN A 104 -6.08 18.68 -5.81
CA ASN A 104 -6.23 20.14 -5.66
C ASN A 104 -7.36 20.56 -4.70
N SER A 105 -8.17 19.65 -4.22
CA SER A 105 -9.23 19.91 -3.24
C SER A 105 -8.98 19.23 -1.90
N ALA A 106 -8.49 17.99 -1.93
CA ALA A 106 -8.27 17.17 -0.74
C ALA A 106 -7.05 17.59 0.08
N TYR A 107 -6.02 18.17 -0.55
CA TYR A 107 -4.75 18.43 0.13
C TYR A 107 -4.39 19.91 0.16
N CYS A 108 -3.59 20.27 1.15
CA CYS A 108 -3.16 21.65 1.40
C CYS A 108 -2.53 22.34 0.18
N ILE A 109 -1.82 21.59 -0.68
CA ILE A 109 -1.20 22.14 -1.89
C ILE A 109 -2.20 22.75 -2.90
N GLY A 110 -3.48 22.41 -2.81
CA GLY A 110 -4.55 23.02 -3.60
C GLY A 110 -4.99 24.42 -3.11
N TYR A 111 -4.43 24.91 -2.01
CA TYR A 111 -4.79 26.16 -1.37
C TYR A 111 -3.60 27.11 -1.36
N GLU A 112 -3.88 28.46 -1.37
CA GLU A 112 -2.79 29.45 -1.30
C GLU A 112 -2.10 29.42 0.07
N PRO A 113 -0.82 29.79 0.18
CA PRO A 113 -0.05 29.68 1.41
C PRO A 113 -0.73 30.28 2.65
N GLU A 114 -1.37 31.46 2.52
CA GLU A 114 -2.08 32.09 3.62
C GLU A 114 -3.42 31.39 3.95
N GLU A 115 -4.03 30.71 2.99
CA GLU A 115 -5.21 29.87 3.24
C GLU A 115 -4.84 28.62 4.02
N ARG A 116 -3.68 27.99 3.72
CA ARG A 116 -3.16 26.81 4.44
C ARG A 116 -2.98 27.13 5.93
N LYS A 117 -2.42 28.29 6.27
CA LYS A 117 -2.26 28.72 7.67
C LYS A 117 -3.62 28.88 8.38
N ARG A 118 -4.62 29.48 7.72
CA ARG A 118 -5.97 29.60 8.29
C ARG A 118 -6.65 28.25 8.48
N LEU A 119 -6.45 27.32 7.56
CA LEU A 119 -6.94 25.94 7.69
C LEU A 119 -6.28 25.24 8.88
N VAL A 120 -4.96 25.41 9.07
CA VAL A 120 -4.24 24.87 10.24
C VAL A 120 -4.82 25.47 11.53
N ASP A 121 -4.98 26.79 11.62
CA ASP A 121 -5.54 27.46 12.81
C ASP A 121 -6.94 26.90 13.14
N ALA A 122 -7.83 26.82 12.16
CA ALA A 122 -9.20 26.32 12.36
C ALA A 122 -9.24 24.86 12.84
N TYR A 123 -8.36 24.01 12.30
CA TYR A 123 -8.24 22.62 12.74
C TYR A 123 -7.73 22.53 14.18
N MET A 124 -6.63 23.24 14.47
CA MET A 124 -5.96 23.20 15.78
C MET A 124 -6.85 23.77 16.90
N ASP A 125 -7.59 24.86 16.62
CA ASP A 125 -8.56 25.41 17.56
C ASP A 125 -9.68 24.41 17.89
N THR A 126 -10.19 23.70 16.88
CA THR A 126 -11.19 22.65 17.05
C THR A 126 -10.62 21.48 17.84
N PHE A 127 -9.43 20.99 17.48
CA PHE A 127 -8.77 19.90 18.19
C PHE A 127 -8.55 20.24 19.67
N PHE A 128 -8.08 21.47 19.95
CA PHE A 128 -7.89 21.92 21.32
C PHE A 128 -9.20 22.00 22.09
N SER A 129 -10.27 22.49 21.46
CA SER A 129 -11.60 22.56 22.11
C SER A 129 -12.13 21.17 22.48
N VAL A 130 -11.79 20.15 21.69
CA VAL A 130 -12.22 18.76 21.92
C VAL A 130 -11.35 18.06 22.97
N PHE A 131 -10.03 18.14 22.84
CA PHE A 131 -9.11 17.32 23.65
C PHE A 131 -8.33 18.09 24.73
N GLY A 132 -8.46 19.42 24.81
CA GLY A 132 -7.74 20.27 25.77
C GLY A 132 -6.22 20.38 25.52
N ARG A 133 -5.75 19.92 24.39
CA ARG A 133 -4.34 19.94 23.94
C ARG A 133 -4.26 19.98 22.43
N TYR A 134 -3.11 20.39 21.90
CA TYR A 134 -2.82 20.24 20.46
C TYR A 134 -2.30 18.83 20.15
N PRO A 135 -2.49 18.33 18.91
CA PRO A 135 -1.85 17.10 18.46
C PRO A 135 -0.33 17.29 18.41
N LYS A 136 0.43 16.23 18.58
CA LYS A 136 1.90 16.24 18.49
C LYS A 136 2.40 15.79 17.13
N SER A 137 1.59 15.08 16.38
CA SER A 137 1.90 14.69 15.01
C SER A 137 0.78 15.05 14.03
N ILE A 138 1.14 15.07 12.75
CA ILE A 138 0.24 15.34 11.64
C ILE A 138 0.56 14.38 10.49
N GLY A 139 -0.46 13.74 9.91
CA GLY A 139 -0.30 12.85 8.76
C GLY A 139 -1.18 13.28 7.59
N SER A 140 -0.72 13.03 6.39
CA SER A 140 -1.49 13.19 5.15
C SER A 140 -0.82 12.39 4.04
N TRP A 141 -1.53 12.12 2.95
CA TRP A 141 -0.87 11.60 1.76
C TRP A 141 0.10 12.61 1.15
N VAL A 142 -0.26 13.90 1.21
CA VAL A 142 0.53 15.00 0.66
C VAL A 142 0.59 16.14 1.67
N LEU A 143 1.80 16.52 2.06
CA LEU A 143 2.08 17.68 2.92
C LEU A 143 3.00 18.65 2.18
N ASP A 144 2.99 19.91 2.58
CA ASP A 144 3.87 20.96 2.05
C ASP A 144 4.64 21.68 3.15
N THR A 145 5.71 22.36 2.73
CA THR A 145 6.63 23.05 3.66
C THR A 145 5.93 24.17 4.44
N VAL A 146 4.97 24.88 3.86
CA VAL A 146 4.26 26.01 4.52
C VAL A 146 3.40 25.49 5.66
N THR A 147 2.63 24.43 5.40
CA THR A 147 1.79 23.77 6.41
C THR A 147 2.64 23.20 7.55
N LEU A 148 3.71 22.46 7.21
CA LEU A 148 4.59 21.84 8.21
C LEU A 148 5.32 22.88 9.07
N GLU A 149 5.90 23.91 8.45
CA GLU A 149 6.61 24.98 9.14
C GLU A 149 5.68 25.70 10.12
N TYR A 150 4.50 26.12 9.65
CA TYR A 150 3.51 26.83 10.45
C TYR A 150 2.96 26.00 11.62
N ALA A 151 2.63 24.74 11.35
CA ALA A 151 2.11 23.83 12.37
C ALA A 151 3.16 23.50 13.45
N ALA A 152 4.43 23.36 13.07
CA ALA A 152 5.52 23.12 14.00
C ALA A 152 5.81 24.33 14.87
N GLU A 153 5.97 25.52 14.27
CA GLU A 153 6.36 26.75 14.98
C GLU A 153 5.24 27.25 15.90
N ARG A 154 3.97 27.14 15.46
CA ARG A 154 2.85 27.70 16.22
C ARG A 154 2.23 26.71 17.21
N TYR A 155 2.17 25.43 16.87
CA TYR A 155 1.42 24.42 17.64
C TYR A 155 2.28 23.32 18.22
N GLY A 156 3.58 23.31 17.91
CA GLY A 156 4.54 22.37 18.48
C GLY A 156 4.38 20.94 17.98
N ILE A 157 4.08 20.77 16.70
CA ILE A 157 4.14 19.48 16.01
C ILE A 157 5.58 18.96 16.02
N THR A 158 5.77 17.72 16.42
CA THR A 158 7.11 17.09 16.56
C THR A 158 7.34 15.96 15.56
N ALA A 159 6.32 15.52 14.84
CA ALA A 159 6.42 14.51 13.81
C ALA A 159 5.39 14.73 12.71
N ALA A 160 5.73 14.34 11.50
CA ALA A 160 4.78 14.32 10.40
C ALA A 160 4.90 13.01 9.60
N ALA A 161 3.83 12.66 8.89
CA ALA A 161 3.80 11.49 8.04
C ALA A 161 3.25 11.84 6.65
N THR A 162 3.86 11.28 5.61
CA THR A 162 3.40 11.43 4.22
C THR A 162 3.50 10.11 3.47
N CYS A 163 2.83 10.02 2.32
CA CYS A 163 2.87 8.83 1.49
C CYS A 163 4.29 8.48 1.04
N ARG A 164 4.56 7.18 0.88
CA ARG A 164 5.77 6.68 0.21
C ARG A 164 5.86 7.17 -1.24
N ASP A 165 6.99 6.90 -1.88
CA ASP A 165 7.11 7.08 -3.32
C ASP A 165 6.05 6.29 -4.09
N GLN A 166 5.33 6.97 -4.97
CA GLN A 166 4.36 6.37 -5.89
C GLN A 166 4.20 7.22 -7.15
N ILE A 167 3.66 6.62 -8.21
CA ILE A 167 3.45 7.29 -9.51
C ILE A 167 1.98 7.16 -9.91
N GLY A 168 1.26 8.29 -9.92
CA GLY A 168 -0.10 8.40 -10.44
C GLY A 168 -1.19 7.68 -9.65
N THR A 169 -0.87 6.99 -8.57
CA THR A 169 -1.85 6.38 -7.67
C THR A 169 -2.56 7.52 -6.93
N ASP A 170 -3.90 7.45 -6.81
CA ASP A 170 -4.72 8.48 -6.17
C ASP A 170 -4.56 9.90 -6.77
N GLY A 171 -4.07 9.98 -8.00
CA GLY A 171 -3.91 11.24 -8.73
C GLY A 171 -2.65 12.04 -8.41
N PHE A 172 -1.73 11.54 -7.59
CA PHE A 172 -0.46 12.22 -7.30
C PHE A 172 0.76 11.34 -7.53
N THR A 173 1.90 11.98 -7.82
CA THR A 173 3.20 11.35 -7.97
C THR A 173 4.16 11.93 -6.94
N LEU A 174 4.66 11.06 -6.05
CA LEU A 174 5.66 11.37 -5.02
C LEU A 174 6.93 10.57 -5.28
N TRP A 175 7.53 10.72 -6.47
CA TRP A 175 8.75 10.00 -6.86
C TRP A 175 9.93 10.93 -7.02
N GLY A 176 11.10 10.49 -6.59
CA GLY A 176 12.35 11.21 -6.76
C GLY A 176 12.83 12.01 -5.56
N GLY A 177 12.04 12.06 -4.48
CA GLY A 177 12.43 12.59 -3.18
C GLY A 177 13.03 11.52 -2.26
N TRP A 178 12.93 11.71 -0.93
CA TRP A 178 13.37 10.71 0.05
C TRP A 178 12.53 9.43 -0.07
N PRO A 179 13.16 8.27 -0.33
CA PRO A 179 12.40 7.12 -0.84
C PRO A 179 11.56 6.40 0.23
N ASN A 180 12.06 6.28 1.46
CA ASN A 180 11.43 5.53 2.55
C ASN A 180 11.95 5.98 3.93
N GLY A 181 11.39 5.43 5.02
CA GLY A 181 11.84 5.71 6.39
C GLY A 181 11.53 7.12 6.83
N VAL A 182 12.52 7.82 7.40
CA VAL A 182 12.35 9.13 8.03
C VAL A 182 13.46 10.10 7.63
N TYR A 183 13.11 11.38 7.49
CA TYR A 183 14.05 12.43 7.14
C TYR A 183 13.61 13.79 7.69
N PHE A 184 14.53 14.74 7.82
CA PHE A 184 14.19 16.15 8.02
C PHE A 184 14.05 16.83 6.66
N PRO A 185 12.86 17.33 6.29
CA PRO A 185 12.66 17.98 5.00
C PRO A 185 13.32 19.35 4.95
N SER A 186 13.70 19.77 3.74
CA SER A 186 14.13 21.14 3.48
C SER A 186 12.95 22.11 3.65
N ARG A 187 13.22 23.31 4.21
CA ARG A 187 12.23 24.43 4.25
C ARG A 187 11.78 24.87 2.86
N ARG A 188 12.49 24.48 1.83
CA ARG A 188 12.27 24.89 0.44
C ARG A 188 11.56 23.84 -0.40
N ASN A 189 11.68 22.57 -0.01
CA ASN A 189 11.07 21.45 -0.72
C ASN A 189 10.77 20.30 0.23
N GLU A 190 9.51 19.99 0.40
CA GLU A 190 9.00 18.97 1.32
C GLU A 190 9.48 17.54 1.02
N ASN A 191 9.80 17.26 -0.24
CA ASN A 191 10.21 15.94 -0.70
C ASN A 191 11.71 15.68 -0.55
N LEU A 192 12.50 16.71 -0.34
CA LEU A 192 13.96 16.62 -0.26
C LEU A 192 14.43 16.75 1.18
N PRO A 193 15.43 15.94 1.60
CA PRO A 193 16.10 16.16 2.87
C PRO A 193 16.89 17.47 2.83
N ALA A 194 16.92 18.17 3.96
CA ALA A 194 17.76 19.36 4.08
C ALA A 194 19.25 19.01 3.99
N GLN A 195 20.02 19.83 3.29
CA GLN A 195 21.48 19.65 3.17
C GLN A 195 22.27 20.28 4.32
N ASN A 196 21.62 21.12 5.10
CA ASN A 196 22.21 21.70 6.31
C ASN A 196 21.11 22.06 7.35
N PRO A 197 21.49 22.16 8.64
CA PRO A 197 20.52 22.45 9.71
C PRO A 197 19.76 23.79 9.57
N ALA A 198 20.33 24.79 8.90
CA ALA A 198 19.69 26.09 8.74
C ALA A 198 18.49 26.04 7.77
N ASN A 199 18.56 25.16 6.77
CA ASN A 199 17.48 24.94 5.81
C ASN A 199 16.51 23.83 6.22
N GLN A 200 16.69 23.25 7.40
CA GLN A 200 15.91 22.10 7.88
C GLN A 200 14.62 22.56 8.55
N LEU A 201 13.49 21.91 8.23
CA LEU A 201 12.30 21.99 9.08
C LEU A 201 12.55 21.22 10.39
N PRO A 202 12.03 21.71 11.53
CA PRO A 202 12.26 21.08 12.83
C PRO A 202 11.38 19.83 13.05
N VAL A 203 10.73 19.33 12.03
CA VAL A 203 9.78 18.22 12.05
C VAL A 203 10.27 17.11 11.12
N PRO A 204 10.61 15.93 11.63
CA PRO A 204 10.90 14.78 10.80
C PRO A 204 9.63 14.28 10.12
N VAL A 205 9.77 13.85 8.86
CA VAL A 205 8.70 13.26 8.05
C VAL A 205 8.95 11.77 7.89
N PHE A 206 7.96 10.98 8.27
CA PHE A 206 7.94 9.53 8.10
C PHE A 206 7.16 9.14 6.85
N ARG A 207 7.72 8.23 6.05
CA ARG A 207 7.08 7.75 4.82
C ARG A 207 6.19 6.56 5.15
N LEU A 208 4.87 6.73 4.95
CA LEU A 208 3.86 5.71 5.24
C LEU A 208 3.88 4.57 4.20
N LEU A 209 3.22 3.48 4.52
CA LEU A 209 2.82 2.34 3.70
C LEU A 209 3.89 1.28 3.41
N GLY A 210 5.14 1.44 3.81
CA GLY A 210 6.19 0.43 3.62
C GLY A 210 6.30 -0.05 2.16
N PRO A 211 7.12 0.59 1.30
CA PRO A 211 7.23 0.23 -0.11
C PRO A 211 7.90 -1.12 -0.30
N ASP A 212 7.41 -1.93 -1.23
CA ASP A 212 8.16 -3.07 -1.75
C ASP A 212 9.41 -2.57 -2.47
N LEU A 213 10.59 -2.96 -1.99
CA LEU A 213 11.88 -2.46 -2.46
C LEU A 213 12.23 -2.91 -3.88
N ILE A 214 11.56 -3.95 -4.38
CA ILE A 214 11.75 -4.53 -5.71
C ILE A 214 10.61 -4.06 -6.64
N TYR A 215 9.37 -4.43 -6.31
CA TYR A 215 8.23 -4.35 -7.21
C TYR A 215 7.49 -3.01 -7.19
N ASN A 216 7.61 -2.22 -6.13
CA ASN A 216 7.04 -0.86 -6.14
C ASN A 216 7.61 0.01 -7.25
N PHE A 217 8.90 -0.19 -7.58
CA PHE A 217 9.54 0.45 -8.73
C PHE A 217 9.03 -0.11 -10.07
N GLU A 218 8.79 -1.43 -10.13
CA GLU A 218 8.39 -2.13 -11.36
C GLU A 218 6.91 -1.92 -11.73
N GLN A 219 6.10 -1.48 -10.80
CA GLN A 219 4.63 -1.42 -10.89
C GLN A 219 4.11 -0.74 -12.17
N ASN A 220 4.73 0.35 -12.61
CA ASN A 220 4.33 1.10 -13.80
C ASN A 220 5.17 0.77 -15.04
N LEU A 221 6.12 -0.14 -14.95
CA LEU A 221 7.02 -0.54 -16.03
C LEU A 221 6.66 -1.90 -16.63
N ARG A 222 5.89 -2.70 -15.90
CA ARG A 222 5.52 -4.06 -16.29
C ARG A 222 4.01 -4.20 -16.41
N PRO A 223 3.48 -4.64 -17.57
CA PRO A 223 2.04 -4.79 -17.79
C PRO A 223 1.36 -5.77 -16.81
N ASP A 224 2.06 -6.84 -16.40
CA ASP A 224 1.58 -7.83 -15.44
C ASP A 224 1.44 -7.29 -14.00
N LEU A 225 2.12 -6.19 -13.68
CA LEU A 225 2.08 -5.54 -12.38
C LEU A 225 1.28 -4.22 -12.38
N TYR A 226 0.78 -3.80 -13.54
CA TYR A 226 0.07 -2.54 -13.65
C TYR A 226 -1.20 -2.53 -12.78
N GLY A 227 -1.33 -1.52 -11.94
CA GLY A 227 -2.44 -1.39 -11.00
C GLY A 227 -2.32 -2.19 -9.70
N MET A 228 -1.27 -3.02 -9.54
CA MET A 228 -0.99 -3.66 -8.26
C MET A 228 -0.46 -2.65 -7.25
N VAL A 229 -0.90 -2.77 -6.00
CA VAL A 229 -0.43 -1.94 -4.89
C VAL A 229 0.36 -2.82 -3.92
N PHE A 230 1.67 -2.59 -3.84
CA PHE A 230 2.56 -3.29 -2.90
C PHE A 230 2.72 -2.44 -1.64
N THR A 231 2.02 -2.80 -0.57
CA THR A 231 1.90 -1.99 0.64
C THR A 231 1.60 -2.84 1.86
N LEU A 232 1.97 -2.32 3.05
CA LEU A 232 1.56 -2.88 4.35
C LEU A 232 0.10 -2.55 4.73
N GLU A 233 -0.63 -1.80 3.93
CA GLU A 233 -2.04 -1.55 4.22
C GLU A 233 -2.83 -2.86 4.28
N PRO A 234 -3.48 -3.16 5.41
CA PRO A 234 -4.15 -4.45 5.62
C PRO A 234 -5.28 -4.76 4.64
N ALA A 235 -5.86 -3.74 4.01
CA ALA A 235 -6.93 -3.92 3.03
C ALA A 235 -6.44 -4.46 1.68
N TRP A 236 -5.16 -4.27 1.34
CA TRP A 236 -4.61 -4.66 0.04
C TRP A 236 -4.04 -6.08 0.04
N LEU A 237 -3.87 -6.66 -1.15
CA LEU A 237 -3.44 -8.05 -1.34
C LEU A 237 -2.14 -8.37 -0.59
N THR A 238 -1.10 -7.56 -0.76
CA THR A 238 0.20 -7.77 -0.10
C THR A 238 0.12 -7.58 1.41
N GLY A 239 -0.71 -6.63 1.88
CA GLY A 239 -0.94 -6.41 3.31
C GLY A 239 -1.66 -7.55 4.04
N ARG A 240 -2.15 -8.57 3.30
CA ARG A 240 -2.76 -9.80 3.81
C ARG A 240 -1.90 -11.04 3.57
N ASP A 241 -0.91 -10.96 2.68
CA ASP A 241 -0.02 -12.07 2.35
C ASP A 241 1.05 -12.22 3.43
N GLU A 242 0.92 -13.26 4.25
CA GLU A 242 1.86 -13.52 5.36
C GLU A 242 3.30 -13.75 4.88
N GLN A 243 3.51 -14.26 3.66
CA GLN A 243 4.83 -14.44 3.08
C GLN A 243 5.45 -13.08 2.74
N TRP A 244 4.69 -12.22 2.04
CA TRP A 244 5.14 -10.87 1.71
C TRP A 244 5.35 -10.03 2.97
N ILE A 245 4.41 -10.05 3.92
CA ILE A 245 4.51 -9.34 5.20
C ILE A 245 5.79 -9.74 5.95
N SER A 246 6.05 -11.06 6.08
CA SER A 246 7.24 -11.56 6.77
C SER A 246 8.52 -11.09 6.08
N TRP A 247 8.57 -11.19 4.74
CA TRP A 247 9.70 -10.70 3.95
C TRP A 247 9.90 -9.19 4.12
N MET A 248 8.81 -8.40 4.05
CA MET A 248 8.88 -6.94 4.21
C MET A 248 9.46 -6.56 5.58
N PHE A 249 9.03 -7.21 6.65
CA PHE A 249 9.58 -6.95 7.99
C PHE A 249 11.03 -7.43 8.15
N ASP A 250 11.44 -8.50 7.46
CA ASP A 250 12.85 -8.91 7.41
C ASP A 250 13.74 -7.84 6.77
N THR A 251 13.27 -7.16 5.71
CA THR A 251 14.02 -6.04 5.09
C THR A 251 14.27 -4.88 6.05
N ILE A 252 13.38 -4.69 7.02
CA ILE A 252 13.45 -3.61 8.00
C ILE A 252 14.31 -4.01 9.22
N THR A 253 14.23 -5.27 9.65
CA THR A 253 14.77 -5.70 10.94
C THR A 253 16.03 -6.55 10.86
N ARG A 254 16.25 -7.27 9.78
CA ARG A 254 17.29 -8.31 9.66
C ARG A 254 18.35 -8.07 8.59
N GLU A 255 18.07 -7.23 7.59
CA GLU A 255 19.03 -6.89 6.56
C GLU A 255 20.17 -6.01 7.08
N ASP A 256 21.38 -6.20 6.54
CA ASP A 256 22.58 -5.43 6.89
C ASP A 256 22.56 -4.05 6.20
N SER A 257 21.79 -3.12 6.76
CA SER A 257 21.51 -1.82 6.18
C SER A 257 21.83 -0.67 7.13
N LEU A 258 22.11 0.52 6.54
CA LEU A 258 22.40 1.76 7.27
C LEU A 258 21.16 2.38 7.90
N GLY A 259 21.37 3.12 8.96
CA GLY A 259 20.42 4.04 9.55
C GLY A 259 19.28 3.33 10.26
N ILE A 260 18.06 3.67 9.92
CA ILE A 260 16.85 3.27 10.64
C ILE A 260 15.96 2.44 9.73
N GLY A 261 15.55 1.25 10.20
CA GLY A 261 14.44 0.52 9.61
C GLY A 261 13.12 1.14 10.06
N TYR A 262 12.19 1.37 9.15
CA TYR A 262 10.89 1.94 9.46
C TYR A 262 9.77 1.24 8.74
N ALA A 263 8.69 0.98 9.46
CA ALA A 263 7.42 0.58 8.88
C ALA A 263 6.25 1.25 9.60
N GLN A 264 5.18 1.47 8.86
CA GLN A 264 3.88 1.82 9.39
C GLN A 264 2.93 0.64 9.16
N VAL A 265 2.18 0.28 10.20
CA VAL A 265 1.10 -0.70 10.20
C VAL A 265 -0.19 0.03 10.52
N GLY A 266 -1.31 -0.41 10.01
CA GLY A 266 -2.60 0.24 10.21
C GLY A 266 -3.22 0.70 8.90
N GLN A 267 -4.41 1.23 9.00
CA GLN A 267 -5.24 1.56 7.85
C GLN A 267 -6.23 2.66 8.17
N GLU A 268 -6.73 3.32 7.15
CA GLU A 268 -7.95 4.12 7.23
C GLU A 268 -9.19 3.24 7.44
N ASN A 269 -10.11 3.72 8.26
CA ASN A 269 -11.31 2.97 8.65
C ASN A 269 -12.36 2.80 7.55
N ASN A 270 -12.30 3.59 6.48
CA ASN A 270 -13.30 3.56 5.40
C ASN A 270 -13.15 2.40 4.40
N PHE A 271 -12.17 1.51 4.59
CA PHE A 271 -12.09 0.23 3.86
C PHE A 271 -12.93 -0.89 4.47
N LEU A 272 -13.66 -0.63 5.54
CA LEU A 272 -14.47 -1.56 6.29
C LEU A 272 -13.67 -2.69 6.97
N TRP A 273 -14.20 -3.17 8.09
CA TRP A 273 -13.53 -4.18 8.90
C TRP A 273 -13.29 -5.51 8.17
N GLU A 274 -14.21 -5.92 7.31
CA GLU A 274 -14.08 -7.16 6.52
C GLU A 274 -12.81 -7.17 5.66
N ASN A 275 -12.41 -6.01 5.17
CA ASN A 275 -11.22 -5.87 4.35
C ASN A 275 -9.95 -5.62 5.19
N ILE A 276 -10.07 -4.94 6.33
CA ILE A 276 -8.93 -4.57 7.17
C ILE A 276 -8.53 -5.71 8.12
N GLY A 277 -9.52 -6.31 8.78
CA GLY A 277 -9.28 -7.32 9.83
C GLY A 277 -8.38 -8.48 9.41
N PRO A 278 -8.63 -9.12 8.25
CA PRO A 278 -7.82 -10.24 7.78
C PRO A 278 -6.34 -9.92 7.56
N GLY A 279 -5.99 -8.68 7.20
CA GLY A 279 -4.61 -8.25 7.03
C GLY A 279 -4.00 -7.68 8.31
N LEU A 280 -4.77 -6.95 9.10
CA LEU A 280 -4.27 -6.31 10.32
C LEU A 280 -3.84 -7.35 11.38
N LEU A 281 -4.59 -8.44 11.52
CA LEU A 281 -4.30 -9.48 12.50
C LEU A 281 -2.92 -10.15 12.31
N PRO A 282 -2.55 -10.70 11.14
CA PRO A 282 -1.22 -11.27 10.93
C PRO A 282 -0.09 -10.24 11.08
N GLN A 283 -0.32 -8.99 10.68
CA GLN A 283 0.66 -7.92 10.87
C GLN A 283 0.90 -7.65 12.36
N LEU A 284 -0.14 -7.50 13.17
CA LEU A 284 0.02 -7.28 14.61
C LEU A 284 0.65 -8.47 15.33
N ASN A 285 0.34 -9.71 14.92
CA ASN A 285 1.02 -10.91 15.42
C ASN A 285 2.54 -10.84 15.21
N LEU A 286 2.95 -10.41 14.02
CA LEU A 286 4.37 -10.28 13.67
C LEU A 286 5.01 -9.11 14.42
N VAL A 287 4.35 -7.96 14.48
CA VAL A 287 4.84 -6.77 15.19
C VAL A 287 5.07 -7.06 16.68
N GLU A 288 4.12 -7.72 17.33
CA GLU A 288 4.27 -8.15 18.73
C GLU A 288 5.48 -9.06 18.92
N ARG A 289 5.63 -10.06 18.03
CA ARG A 289 6.80 -10.96 18.09
C ARG A 289 8.11 -10.21 17.93
N LEU A 290 8.23 -9.31 16.93
CA LEU A 290 9.44 -8.52 16.70
C LEU A 290 9.77 -7.61 17.88
N ALA A 291 8.76 -7.03 18.53
CA ALA A 291 8.93 -6.23 19.73
C ALA A 291 9.46 -7.08 20.91
N LYS A 292 8.87 -8.25 21.16
CA LYS A 292 9.31 -9.20 22.21
C LYS A 292 10.72 -9.75 21.97
N GLU A 293 11.10 -9.97 20.71
CA GLU A 293 12.46 -10.37 20.32
C GLU A 293 13.47 -9.21 20.40
N GLY A 294 13.04 -7.98 20.67
CA GLY A 294 13.87 -6.79 20.68
C GLY A 294 14.48 -6.44 19.33
N LEU A 295 13.80 -6.83 18.23
CA LEU A 295 14.19 -6.54 16.86
C LEU A 295 13.60 -5.23 16.35
N ALA A 296 12.47 -4.79 16.90
CA ALA A 296 11.84 -3.52 16.59
C ALA A 296 11.28 -2.85 17.84
N ARG A 297 11.24 -1.52 17.83
CA ARG A 297 10.51 -0.71 18.80
C ARG A 297 9.14 -0.37 18.19
N VAL A 298 8.08 -0.55 18.97
CA VAL A 298 6.74 -0.10 18.60
C VAL A 298 6.46 1.18 19.36
N GLU A 299 6.19 2.26 18.65
CA GLU A 299 6.07 3.60 19.22
C GLU A 299 4.92 4.37 18.57
N THR A 300 4.44 5.42 19.24
CA THR A 300 3.59 6.41 18.60
C THR A 300 4.40 7.30 17.64
N MET A 301 3.73 7.94 16.69
CA MET A 301 4.39 8.82 15.73
C MET A 301 5.13 9.96 16.42
N ALA A 302 4.50 10.59 17.40
CA ALA A 302 5.14 11.66 18.19
C ALA A 302 6.39 11.20 18.92
N ALA A 303 6.35 10.02 19.57
CA ALA A 303 7.51 9.47 20.28
C ALA A 303 8.68 9.20 19.33
N SER A 304 8.40 8.63 18.16
CA SER A 304 9.40 8.39 17.11
C SER A 304 10.01 9.69 16.59
N GLY A 305 9.19 10.74 16.40
CA GLY A 305 9.67 12.05 15.96
C GLY A 305 10.54 12.74 17.00
N GLU A 306 10.13 12.73 18.25
CA GLU A 306 10.92 13.29 19.35
C GLU A 306 12.27 12.57 19.53
N TRP A 307 12.26 11.24 19.42
CA TRP A 307 13.49 10.44 19.46
C TRP A 307 14.42 10.81 18.30
N PHE A 308 13.88 10.90 17.07
CA PHE A 308 14.68 11.23 15.89
C PHE A 308 15.32 12.61 16.01
N CYS A 309 14.56 13.63 16.45
CA CYS A 309 15.06 14.98 16.69
C CYS A 309 16.16 15.04 17.76
N LYS A 310 16.08 14.18 18.79
CA LYS A 310 17.12 14.10 19.84
C LYS A 310 18.36 13.37 19.35
N LYS A 311 18.20 12.35 18.50
CA LYS A 311 19.31 11.50 18.06
C LYS A 311 20.11 12.11 16.91
N TYR A 312 19.46 12.78 15.96
CA TYR A 312 20.10 13.26 14.75
C TYR A 312 20.01 14.78 14.61
N ARG A 313 21.12 15.38 14.21
CA ARG A 313 21.18 16.80 13.91
C ARG A 313 20.76 17.13 12.48
N ILE A 314 20.99 16.21 11.57
CA ILE A 314 20.65 16.24 10.14
C ILE A 314 20.23 14.83 9.74
N THR A 315 19.50 14.69 8.64
CA THR A 315 19.11 13.37 8.11
C THR A 315 20.36 12.51 7.86
N PRO A 316 20.53 11.36 8.57
CA PRO A 316 21.64 10.46 8.33
C PRO A 316 21.48 9.73 7.01
N PRO A 317 22.56 9.25 6.37
CA PRO A 317 22.45 8.31 5.26
C PRO A 317 21.71 7.04 5.69
N MET A 318 20.86 6.53 4.79
CA MET A 318 20.08 5.32 5.04
C MET A 318 20.10 4.39 3.83
N THR A 319 20.00 3.10 4.11
CA THR A 319 19.75 2.08 3.08
C THR A 319 18.52 1.25 3.41
N TRP A 320 17.87 0.83 2.36
CA TRP A 320 16.80 -0.16 2.38
C TRP A 320 17.18 -1.23 1.37
N GLN A 321 17.19 -2.48 1.80
CA GLN A 321 17.63 -3.55 0.90
C GLN A 321 16.81 -4.81 1.09
N ALA A 322 16.72 -5.57 0.01
CA ALA A 322 16.15 -6.89 -0.07
C ALA A 322 17.19 -7.79 -0.76
N SER A 323 17.95 -8.55 0.00
CA SER A 323 18.93 -9.50 -0.50
C SER A 323 18.27 -10.73 -1.14
N ARG A 324 17.00 -10.96 -0.88
CA ARG A 324 16.15 -12.04 -1.41
C ARG A 324 14.84 -11.50 -1.91
N ASP A 325 14.36 -12.08 -3.00
CA ASP A 325 13.02 -11.86 -3.51
C ASP A 325 12.00 -12.65 -2.68
N TRP A 326 10.86 -12.06 -2.41
CA TRP A 326 9.71 -12.80 -1.87
C TRP A 326 9.04 -13.64 -2.97
N ASN A 327 9.12 -13.20 -4.22
CA ASN A 327 8.63 -13.93 -5.38
C ASN A 327 9.77 -14.77 -5.95
N THR A 328 9.84 -16.03 -5.54
CA THR A 328 10.92 -16.97 -5.92
C THR A 328 11.01 -17.25 -7.43
N ALA A 329 9.98 -16.89 -8.21
CA ALA A 329 9.99 -17.06 -9.67
C ALA A 329 10.93 -16.09 -10.39
N HIS A 330 11.25 -14.94 -9.81
CA HIS A 330 12.07 -13.90 -10.44
C HIS A 330 13.48 -13.79 -9.86
N ASN A 331 13.66 -14.15 -8.59
CA ASN A 331 14.94 -14.13 -7.87
C ASN A 331 15.69 -12.79 -7.98
N LEU A 332 14.97 -11.68 -7.79
CA LEU A 332 15.52 -10.34 -7.82
C LEU A 332 16.11 -9.95 -6.45
N SER A 333 17.01 -8.97 -6.47
CA SER A 333 17.49 -8.31 -5.26
C SER A 333 17.59 -6.81 -5.50
N ALA A 334 17.48 -6.01 -4.43
CA ALA A 334 17.50 -4.56 -4.56
C ALA A 334 18.19 -3.91 -3.36
N GLN A 335 18.87 -2.78 -3.59
CA GLN A 335 19.35 -1.88 -2.55
C GLN A 335 19.05 -0.45 -2.94
N TRP A 336 18.54 0.33 -1.99
CA TRP A 336 18.35 1.76 -2.09
C TRP A 336 19.24 2.45 -1.08
N TYR A 337 19.96 3.47 -1.52
CA TYR A 337 20.74 4.35 -0.66
C TYR A 337 20.23 5.78 -0.83
N ALA A 338 20.12 6.51 0.26
CA ALA A 338 19.87 7.95 0.22
C ALA A 338 20.69 8.68 1.27
N SER A 339 21.17 9.85 0.90
CA SER A 339 21.80 10.85 1.76
C SER A 339 21.12 12.20 1.60
N CYS A 340 21.57 13.25 2.24
CA CYS A 340 21.05 14.59 2.00
C CYS A 340 21.41 15.16 0.61
N CYS A 341 22.23 14.49 -0.19
CA CYS A 341 22.69 14.98 -1.51
C CYS A 341 22.12 14.22 -2.68
N TYR A 342 21.76 12.95 -2.51
CA TYR A 342 21.27 12.11 -3.58
C TYR A 342 20.60 10.85 -3.07
N ARG A 343 19.87 10.18 -3.95
CA ARG A 343 19.47 8.79 -3.79
C ARG A 343 19.87 7.97 -5.01
N VAL A 344 20.13 6.69 -4.82
CA VAL A 344 20.40 5.71 -5.87
C VAL A 344 19.75 4.38 -5.54
N GLY A 345 19.15 3.73 -6.55
CA GLY A 345 18.53 2.41 -6.44
C GLY A 345 19.24 1.40 -7.35
N PHE A 346 19.68 0.29 -6.75
CA PHE A 346 20.29 -0.84 -7.43
C PHE A 346 19.31 -1.97 -7.63
N LEU A 347 19.44 -2.69 -8.74
CA LEU A 347 18.74 -3.93 -9.05
C LEU A 347 19.76 -5.02 -9.34
N GLY A 348 19.61 -6.16 -8.68
CA GLY A 348 20.27 -7.42 -9.02
C GLY A 348 19.29 -8.31 -9.76
N GLU A 349 19.60 -8.60 -11.03
CA GLU A 349 18.76 -9.41 -11.92
C GLU A 349 19.66 -10.30 -12.78
N GLU A 350 19.42 -11.58 -12.78
CA GLU A 350 20.21 -12.57 -13.58
C GLU A 350 21.73 -12.47 -13.38
N GLY A 351 22.16 -12.19 -12.15
CA GLY A 351 23.60 -12.00 -11.85
C GLY A 351 24.18 -10.67 -12.28
N ARG A 352 23.41 -9.75 -12.85
CA ARG A 352 23.83 -8.41 -13.28
C ARG A 352 23.45 -7.37 -12.24
N LEU A 353 24.38 -6.47 -11.95
CA LEU A 353 24.17 -5.36 -11.03
C LEU A 353 23.97 -4.07 -11.82
N ARG A 354 22.77 -3.49 -11.75
CA ARG A 354 22.38 -2.29 -12.48
C ARG A 354 21.87 -1.20 -11.57
N VAL A 355 22.10 0.07 -11.95
CA VAL A 355 21.40 1.20 -11.32
C VAL A 355 20.11 1.46 -12.08
N ARG A 356 18.97 1.47 -11.36
CA ARG A 356 17.64 1.66 -11.94
C ARG A 356 16.93 2.96 -11.59
N ASP A 357 17.47 3.70 -10.60
CA ASP A 357 16.93 4.97 -10.12
C ASP A 357 18.08 5.83 -9.60
N PHE A 358 18.11 7.12 -9.96
CA PHE A 358 19.16 8.01 -9.49
C PHE A 358 18.69 9.46 -9.54
N PHE A 359 18.67 10.15 -8.37
CA PHE A 359 18.27 11.56 -8.26
C PHE A 359 19.27 12.33 -7.42
N LEU A 360 19.48 13.60 -7.78
CA LEU A 360 20.21 14.55 -6.93
C LEU A 360 19.25 15.35 -6.06
N TYR A 361 19.73 15.79 -4.91
CA TYR A 361 19.04 16.71 -4.03
C TYR A 361 19.79 18.03 -3.98
N ARG A 362 19.04 19.15 -4.06
CA ARG A 362 19.57 20.53 -4.00
C ARG A 362 18.62 21.40 -3.21
N ASP A 363 19.11 22.01 -2.14
CA ASP A 363 18.30 22.90 -1.28
C ASP A 363 17.78 24.13 -2.04
N GLU A 364 18.44 24.54 -3.12
CA GLU A 364 18.06 25.67 -3.96
C GLU A 364 16.84 25.36 -4.84
N TYR A 365 16.53 24.09 -5.06
CA TYR A 365 15.41 23.67 -5.89
C TYR A 365 14.09 23.75 -5.12
N LEU A 366 13.36 24.85 -5.35
CA LEU A 366 12.12 25.16 -4.64
C LEU A 366 10.97 24.26 -5.08
N SER A 367 10.18 23.76 -4.12
CA SER A 367 8.87 23.23 -4.44
C SER A 367 7.97 24.31 -5.03
N ARG A 368 7.32 24.00 -6.17
CA ARG A 368 6.36 24.90 -6.81
C ARG A 368 5.19 25.25 -5.89
N TYR A 369 4.80 24.34 -5.02
CA TYR A 369 3.69 24.51 -4.10
C TYR A 369 4.00 25.43 -2.89
N ARG A 370 5.24 25.81 -2.72
CA ARG A 370 5.61 26.78 -1.67
C ARG A 370 5.04 28.18 -1.91
N ARG A 371 4.84 28.57 -3.16
CA ARG A 371 4.42 29.93 -3.54
C ARG A 371 3.00 30.01 -4.10
N HIS A 372 2.51 28.92 -4.68
CA HIS A 372 1.26 28.90 -5.43
C HIS A 372 0.44 27.68 -5.09
N ALA A 373 -0.88 27.84 -5.18
CA ALA A 373 -1.79 26.72 -5.12
C ALA A 373 -1.69 25.86 -6.38
N MET A 374 -1.89 24.57 -6.23
CA MET A 374 -2.10 23.64 -7.30
C MET A 374 -3.49 23.83 -7.90
N THR A 375 -3.60 23.88 -9.21
CA THR A 375 -4.87 24.07 -9.92
C THR A 375 -5.38 22.81 -10.61
N ASN A 376 -4.53 21.80 -10.78
CA ASN A 376 -4.84 20.57 -11.51
C ASN A 376 -5.27 19.44 -10.56
N ALA A 377 -6.10 18.53 -11.06
CA ALA A 377 -6.52 17.34 -10.29
C ALA A 377 -5.43 16.25 -10.19
N LYS A 378 -4.30 16.42 -10.87
CA LYS A 378 -3.14 15.51 -10.80
C LYS A 378 -1.91 16.33 -10.45
N SER A 379 -1.13 15.87 -9.48
CA SER A 379 0.11 16.53 -9.09
C SER A 379 1.34 15.71 -9.39
N THR A 380 2.43 16.42 -9.67
CA THR A 380 3.77 15.85 -9.71
C THR A 380 4.66 16.71 -8.83
N PHE A 381 5.46 16.08 -7.98
CA PHE A 381 6.46 16.78 -7.18
C PHE A 381 7.76 16.90 -7.93
N ASP A 382 8.43 18.00 -7.71
CA ASP A 382 9.67 18.33 -8.39
C ASP A 382 10.83 17.49 -7.86
N ALA A 383 11.61 16.92 -8.78
CA ALA A 383 12.79 16.13 -8.51
C ALA A 383 13.86 16.36 -9.57
N LEU A 384 15.13 16.06 -9.26
CA LEU A 384 16.29 16.30 -10.14
C LEU A 384 16.90 14.96 -10.60
N PRO A 385 16.33 14.32 -11.65
CA PRO A 385 16.73 12.99 -12.07
C PRO A 385 18.06 12.95 -12.81
N LEU A 386 18.90 11.96 -12.49
CA LEU A 386 19.96 11.43 -13.36
C LEU A 386 19.50 10.19 -14.11
N LEU A 387 18.56 9.46 -13.51
CA LEU A 387 17.88 8.32 -14.12
C LEU A 387 16.49 8.20 -13.52
N PHE A 388 15.47 8.24 -14.39
CA PHE A 388 14.07 8.04 -14.02
C PHE A 388 13.34 7.29 -15.13
N PRO A 389 13.38 5.95 -15.14
CA PRO A 389 12.81 5.13 -16.21
C PRO A 389 11.32 5.38 -16.47
N GLN A 390 10.55 5.67 -15.42
CA GLN A 390 9.10 5.92 -15.54
C GLN A 390 8.75 7.16 -16.38
N LEU A 391 9.68 8.10 -16.56
CA LEU A 391 9.48 9.26 -17.44
C LEU A 391 9.59 8.87 -18.92
N TRP A 392 10.26 7.76 -19.24
CA TRP A 392 10.57 7.38 -20.63
C TRP A 392 10.04 6.03 -21.04
N ALA A 393 9.59 5.20 -20.11
CA ALA A 393 9.03 3.90 -20.42
C ALA A 393 7.71 4.09 -21.20
N GLY A 394 7.80 4.20 -22.53
CA GLY A 394 6.72 3.85 -23.42
C GLY A 394 6.61 2.33 -23.49
N GLN A 395 5.47 1.80 -23.97
CA GLN A 395 5.27 0.36 -24.09
C GLN A 395 6.31 -0.35 -24.98
N ASP A 396 7.04 0.38 -25.80
CA ASP A 396 7.99 -0.13 -26.80
C ASP A 396 9.46 0.21 -26.50
N ASP A 397 9.76 0.98 -25.45
CA ASP A 397 11.14 1.35 -25.12
C ASP A 397 11.73 0.41 -24.08
N PRO A 398 12.93 -0.15 -24.29
CA PRO A 398 13.63 -0.88 -23.25
C PRO A 398 13.90 0.03 -22.04
N ARG A 399 13.74 -0.52 -20.84
CA ARG A 399 14.00 0.22 -19.59
C ARG A 399 15.43 0.76 -19.60
N PRO A 400 15.65 2.07 -19.45
CA PRO A 400 17.00 2.59 -19.30
C PRO A 400 17.57 2.18 -17.94
N PHE A 401 18.83 1.79 -17.94
CA PHE A 401 19.64 1.57 -16.75
C PHE A 401 20.94 2.35 -16.86
N ILE A 402 21.60 2.61 -15.74
CA ILE A 402 23.02 2.87 -15.73
C ILE A 402 23.70 1.50 -15.60
N ARG A 403 24.53 1.16 -16.54
CA ARG A 403 25.09 -0.18 -16.71
C ARG A 403 26.59 -0.20 -16.54
N LEU A 404 27.09 -1.35 -16.11
CA LEU A 404 28.52 -1.69 -16.18
C LEU A 404 28.78 -2.37 -17.51
N LEU A 405 29.79 -1.90 -18.26
CA LEU A 405 30.23 -2.57 -19.49
C LEU A 405 31.72 -2.96 -19.40
N GLY A 406 31.99 -4.24 -19.55
CA GLY A 406 33.34 -4.76 -19.68
C GLY A 406 34.01 -4.32 -20.98
N ALA A 407 35.29 -4.61 -21.14
CA ALA A 407 36.10 -4.32 -22.34
C ALA A 407 35.54 -5.00 -23.60
N ASP A 408 34.83 -6.08 -23.46
CA ASP A 408 34.13 -6.81 -24.54
C ASP A 408 32.73 -6.21 -24.87
N GLY A 409 32.33 -5.18 -24.17
CA GLY A 409 31.00 -4.52 -24.31
C GLY A 409 29.86 -5.28 -23.67
N ALA A 410 30.12 -6.37 -22.94
CA ALA A 410 29.09 -7.11 -22.19
C ALA A 410 28.97 -6.59 -20.74
N GLU A 411 27.79 -6.78 -20.15
CA GLU A 411 27.60 -6.54 -18.72
C GLU A 411 28.22 -7.72 -17.93
N PRO A 412 29.05 -7.46 -16.89
CA PRO A 412 29.61 -8.53 -16.08
C PRO A 412 28.52 -9.23 -15.27
N GLU A 413 28.61 -10.56 -15.21
CA GLU A 413 27.71 -11.40 -14.44
C GLU A 413 28.43 -12.03 -13.24
N GLY A 414 27.78 -12.06 -12.08
CA GLY A 414 28.37 -12.58 -10.87
C GLY A 414 27.39 -12.72 -9.70
N ARG A 415 27.97 -12.96 -8.54
CA ARG A 415 27.22 -12.98 -7.27
C ARG A 415 27.13 -11.57 -6.72
N ILE A 416 25.91 -11.12 -6.46
CA ILE A 416 25.62 -9.79 -5.91
C ILE A 416 25.51 -9.88 -4.38
N ARG A 417 26.09 -8.89 -3.71
CA ARG A 417 25.96 -8.70 -2.26
C ARG A 417 25.76 -7.22 -1.92
N PHE A 418 24.79 -6.93 -1.03
CA PHE A 418 24.53 -5.62 -0.47
C PHE A 418 24.86 -5.61 1.03
N TYR A 419 25.49 -4.55 1.53
CA TYR A 419 25.80 -4.44 2.96
C TYR A 419 26.18 -3.01 3.37
N ALA A 420 26.10 -2.74 4.69
CA ALA A 420 26.63 -1.54 5.33
C ALA A 420 28.11 -1.74 5.67
N GLU A 421 28.97 -0.82 5.23
CA GLU A 421 30.41 -0.84 5.55
C GLU A 421 30.75 -0.02 6.78
N SER A 422 30.09 1.11 6.98
CA SER A 422 30.26 1.99 8.14
C SER A 422 28.92 2.63 8.53
N GLU A 423 28.92 3.66 9.35
CA GLU A 423 27.70 4.43 9.70
C GLU A 423 27.19 5.31 8.54
N THR A 424 28.02 5.56 7.52
CA THR A 424 27.70 6.47 6.41
C THR A 424 27.95 5.88 5.05
N GLU A 425 28.62 4.73 4.97
CA GLU A 425 28.98 4.05 3.72
C GLU A 425 28.23 2.72 3.58
N ALA A 426 27.58 2.54 2.44
CA ALA A 426 27.03 1.25 2.02
C ALA A 426 27.68 0.76 0.73
N ARG A 427 27.63 -0.53 0.48
CA ARG A 427 28.26 -1.16 -0.67
C ARG A 427 27.33 -2.10 -1.42
N ALA A 428 27.50 -2.11 -2.74
CA ALA A 428 26.93 -3.10 -3.65
C ALA A 428 28.09 -3.76 -4.42
N GLU A 429 28.29 -5.06 -4.21
CA GLU A 429 29.39 -5.83 -4.80
C GLU A 429 28.91 -6.84 -5.81
N LEU A 430 29.69 -7.01 -6.86
CA LEU A 430 29.59 -8.07 -7.85
C LEU A 430 30.89 -8.87 -7.84
N THR A 431 30.83 -10.17 -7.58
CA THR A 431 31.99 -11.05 -7.50
C THR A 431 31.83 -12.23 -8.46
N ASP A 432 32.94 -12.70 -9.04
CA ASP A 432 32.95 -13.91 -9.83
C ASP A 432 32.59 -15.14 -8.96
N PRO A 433 31.57 -15.91 -9.34
CA PRO A 433 31.11 -17.01 -8.51
C PRO A 433 32.06 -18.19 -8.39
N ALA A 434 33.00 -18.34 -9.34
CA ALA A 434 33.97 -19.45 -9.37
C ALA A 434 35.26 -19.16 -8.61
N THR A 435 35.74 -17.91 -8.74
CA THR A 435 37.04 -17.48 -8.16
C THR A 435 36.89 -16.62 -6.90
N GLY A 436 35.72 -16.00 -6.69
CA GLY A 436 35.53 -15.00 -5.66
C GLY A 436 36.16 -13.63 -5.95
N ALA A 437 36.73 -13.45 -7.13
CA ALA A 437 37.38 -12.19 -7.52
C ALA A 437 36.35 -11.06 -7.62
N LEU A 438 36.72 -9.85 -7.20
CA LEU A 438 35.92 -8.66 -7.36
C LEU A 438 35.80 -8.28 -8.84
N LEU A 439 34.58 -8.22 -9.37
CA LEU A 439 34.26 -7.73 -10.69
C LEU A 439 33.90 -6.23 -10.67
N ALA A 440 33.11 -5.82 -9.69
CA ALA A 440 32.75 -4.43 -9.47
C ALA A 440 32.31 -4.21 -8.01
N ARG A 441 32.59 -3.01 -7.47
CA ARG A 441 32.08 -2.57 -6.18
C ARG A 441 31.63 -1.12 -6.26
N PHE A 442 30.38 -0.86 -5.99
CA PHE A 442 29.89 0.48 -5.70
C PHE A 442 30.00 0.78 -4.21
N SER A 443 30.63 1.89 -3.86
CA SER A 443 30.61 2.48 -2.51
C SER A 443 29.78 3.76 -2.56
N MET A 444 28.68 3.78 -1.81
CA MET A 444 27.79 4.91 -1.65
C MET A 444 28.19 5.68 -0.39
N LEU A 445 28.65 6.90 -0.54
CA LEU A 445 29.00 7.86 0.53
C LEU A 445 28.07 9.07 0.47
N PRO A 446 27.97 9.89 1.54
CA PRO A 446 27.01 10.98 1.58
C PRO A 446 27.05 11.98 0.43
N ASP A 447 28.22 12.23 -0.16
CA ASP A 447 28.46 13.25 -1.20
C ASP A 447 28.94 12.67 -2.53
N ARG A 448 29.18 11.36 -2.60
CA ARG A 448 29.80 10.74 -3.78
C ARG A 448 29.42 9.28 -3.99
N LEU A 449 29.56 8.83 -5.22
CA LEU A 449 29.46 7.43 -5.62
C LEU A 449 30.80 6.98 -6.18
N ILE A 450 31.36 5.91 -5.65
CA ILE A 450 32.63 5.34 -6.12
C ILE A 450 32.35 3.96 -6.72
N LEU A 451 32.92 3.69 -7.89
CA LEU A 451 32.97 2.38 -8.51
C LEU A 451 34.41 1.90 -8.58
N GLU A 452 34.71 0.75 -8.03
CA GLU A 452 35.97 0.01 -8.16
C GLU A 452 35.74 -1.17 -9.09
N GLY A 453 36.62 -1.34 -10.08
CA GLY A 453 36.57 -2.41 -11.12
C GLY A 453 37.05 -1.89 -12.47
N GLU A 454 37.10 -2.81 -13.45
CA GLU A 454 37.59 -2.52 -14.80
C GLU A 454 36.47 -2.15 -15.78
N SER A 455 35.22 -2.14 -15.35
CA SER A 455 34.08 -1.85 -16.21
C SER A 455 33.84 -0.35 -16.36
N ASP A 456 33.42 0.08 -17.54
CA ASP A 456 32.91 1.42 -17.77
C ASP A 456 31.53 1.59 -17.14
N LEU A 457 31.27 2.78 -16.63
CA LEU A 457 29.95 3.18 -16.15
C LEU A 457 29.24 3.95 -17.28
N VAL A 458 28.11 3.41 -17.75
CA VAL A 458 27.40 3.94 -18.91
C VAL A 458 26.03 4.44 -18.54
N PHE A 459 25.81 5.73 -18.77
CA PHE A 459 24.50 6.37 -18.74
C PHE A 459 23.99 6.39 -20.19
N ASP A 460 23.15 5.44 -20.57
CA ASP A 460 22.65 5.36 -21.94
C ASP A 460 21.83 6.59 -22.32
N ARG A 461 21.08 7.14 -21.35
CA ARG A 461 20.24 8.31 -21.54
C ARG A 461 20.12 9.08 -20.23
N LEU A 462 20.57 10.33 -20.24
CA LEU A 462 20.35 11.27 -19.14
C LEU A 462 19.08 12.08 -19.41
N PRO A 463 18.18 12.22 -18.44
CA PRO A 463 17.04 13.10 -18.59
C PRO A 463 17.52 14.55 -18.64
N VAL A 464 16.76 15.36 -19.36
CA VAL A 464 16.97 16.80 -19.40
C VAL A 464 18.45 17.22 -19.55
N PHE A 465 19.22 16.37 -20.26
CA PHE A 465 20.65 16.57 -20.51
C PHE A 465 20.91 17.92 -21.23
N ARG A 466 21.91 18.66 -20.75
CA ARG A 466 22.32 19.94 -21.35
C ARG A 466 23.70 19.87 -21.96
N ALA A 467 24.69 19.46 -21.20
CA ALA A 467 26.08 19.46 -21.63
C ALA A 467 26.94 18.46 -20.87
N ALA A 468 28.05 18.00 -21.51
CA ALA A 468 29.15 17.33 -20.84
C ALA A 468 30.45 17.97 -21.31
N GLU A 469 31.12 18.69 -20.44
CA GLU A 469 32.33 19.43 -20.72
C GLU A 469 33.40 19.17 -19.65
N GLY A 470 34.60 18.83 -20.09
CA GLY A 470 35.68 18.46 -19.18
C GLY A 470 35.30 17.27 -18.31
N ARG A 471 35.16 17.50 -17.04
CA ARG A 471 34.74 16.49 -16.03
C ARG A 471 33.32 16.71 -15.50
N CYS A 472 32.56 17.65 -16.02
CA CYS A 472 31.24 18.04 -15.56
C CYS A 472 30.14 17.56 -16.50
N VAL A 473 29.08 16.98 -15.95
CA VAL A 473 27.83 16.64 -16.65
C VAL A 473 26.73 17.51 -16.09
N GLU A 474 26.11 18.33 -16.95
CA GLU A 474 25.06 19.28 -16.56
C GLU A 474 23.72 18.90 -17.15
N MET A 475 22.69 18.97 -16.33
CA MET A 475 21.29 18.82 -16.66
C MET A 475 20.52 20.10 -16.36
N MET A 476 19.35 20.26 -16.99
CA MET A 476 18.45 21.38 -16.73
C MET A 476 17.01 20.89 -16.68
N HIS A 477 16.36 21.03 -15.51
CA HIS A 477 14.97 20.68 -15.33
C HIS A 477 14.14 21.92 -14.96
N GLU A 478 13.14 22.23 -15.78
CA GLU A 478 12.26 23.41 -15.61
C GLU A 478 13.00 24.72 -15.31
N GLY A 479 14.11 24.96 -16.03
CA GLY A 479 14.93 26.16 -15.85
C GLY A 479 15.94 26.10 -14.70
N PHE A 480 15.99 25.03 -13.93
CA PHE A 480 16.99 24.82 -12.88
C PHE A 480 18.13 23.93 -13.39
N ALA A 481 19.35 24.46 -13.39
CA ALA A 481 20.55 23.73 -13.76
C ALA A 481 21.14 22.98 -12.57
N TYR A 482 21.48 21.71 -12.75
CA TYR A 482 22.16 20.88 -11.76
C TYR A 482 23.17 19.96 -12.43
N ARG A 483 24.13 19.45 -11.66
CA ARG A 483 25.27 18.73 -12.23
C ARG A 483 25.83 17.68 -11.27
N PHE A 484 26.62 16.78 -11.87
CA PHE A 484 27.61 15.99 -11.14
C PHE A 484 28.99 16.13 -11.80
N THR A 485 30.04 15.83 -11.05
CA THR A 485 31.43 15.95 -11.54
C THR A 485 32.12 14.58 -11.43
N VAL A 486 32.84 14.21 -12.50
CA VAL A 486 33.70 13.01 -12.51
C VAL A 486 35.05 13.39 -11.89
N GLU A 487 35.27 13.06 -10.63
CA GLU A 487 36.52 13.34 -9.92
C GLU A 487 37.64 12.40 -10.41
N THR A 488 37.30 11.11 -10.60
CA THR A 488 38.20 10.08 -11.13
C THR A 488 37.47 9.34 -12.25
N GLY A 489 38.16 9.08 -13.35
CA GLY A 489 37.62 8.44 -14.56
C GLY A 489 37.64 9.37 -15.78
N THR A 490 37.64 8.77 -16.96
CA THR A 490 37.66 9.50 -18.25
C THR A 490 36.24 9.59 -18.82
N LEU A 491 35.68 10.80 -18.82
CA LEU A 491 34.34 11.11 -19.34
C LEU A 491 34.34 11.26 -20.85
N THR A 492 33.42 10.54 -21.52
CA THR A 492 33.19 10.67 -22.98
C THR A 492 31.67 10.73 -23.26
N ARG A 493 31.31 11.30 -24.41
CA ARG A 493 29.90 11.30 -24.87
C ARG A 493 29.51 9.93 -25.39
N ALA A 494 28.28 9.53 -25.14
CA ALA A 494 27.64 8.31 -25.62
C ALA A 494 26.29 8.66 -26.27
N GLY A 495 26.29 8.86 -27.58
CA GLY A 495 25.09 9.31 -28.30
C GLY A 495 24.73 10.78 -28.04
N ALA A 496 23.43 11.12 -28.24
CA ALA A 496 22.92 12.49 -28.08
C ALA A 496 22.83 12.89 -26.60
N ASP A 497 22.28 12.02 -25.76
CA ASP A 497 21.87 12.32 -24.39
C ASP A 497 22.56 11.44 -23.33
N GLY A 498 23.60 10.66 -23.74
CA GLY A 498 24.28 9.73 -22.84
C GLY A 498 25.74 10.11 -22.60
N VAL A 499 26.32 9.49 -21.58
CA VAL A 499 27.75 9.58 -21.27
C VAL A 499 28.30 8.22 -20.87
N ARG A 500 29.59 8.03 -21.14
CA ARG A 500 30.39 6.86 -20.74
C ARG A 500 31.57 7.33 -19.91
N ILE A 501 31.83 6.68 -18.81
CA ILE A 501 32.95 6.99 -17.93
C ILE A 501 33.80 5.75 -17.81
N ALA A 502 35.02 5.80 -18.34
CA ALA A 502 36.00 4.72 -18.22
C ALA A 502 36.80 4.87 -16.92
N PRO A 503 37.16 3.77 -16.25
CA PRO A 503 37.92 3.82 -15.00
C PRO A 503 39.36 4.34 -15.21
N GLU A 504 39.88 5.11 -14.26
CA GLU A 504 41.29 5.48 -14.13
C GLU A 504 41.86 4.69 -12.93
N ALA A 505 42.87 3.85 -13.18
CA ALA A 505 43.46 2.95 -12.17
C ALA A 505 42.38 2.10 -11.45
N SER A 506 41.52 1.46 -12.24
CA SER A 506 40.40 0.61 -11.79
C SER A 506 39.39 1.34 -10.89
N LYS A 507 39.22 2.67 -11.05
CA LYS A 507 38.32 3.47 -10.21
C LYS A 507 37.61 4.54 -11.00
N ILE A 508 36.33 4.73 -10.67
CA ILE A 508 35.51 5.90 -11.07
C ILE A 508 35.00 6.55 -9.77
N CYS A 509 35.04 7.88 -9.70
CA CYS A 509 34.46 8.64 -8.60
C CYS A 509 33.57 9.76 -9.14
N LEU A 510 32.30 9.76 -8.74
CA LEU A 510 31.32 10.81 -9.06
C LEU A 510 31.08 11.68 -7.81
N LEU A 511 31.37 12.96 -7.90
CA LEU A 511 30.96 13.94 -6.90
C LEU A 511 29.51 14.36 -7.17
N LEU A 512 28.65 14.20 -6.17
CA LEU A 512 27.21 14.38 -6.25
C LEU A 512 26.72 15.57 -5.41
N ALA A 513 27.58 16.15 -4.58
CA ALA A 513 27.38 17.38 -3.84
C ALA A 513 28.20 18.52 -4.43
N ASP A 514 27.74 19.77 -4.27
CA ASP A 514 28.50 20.96 -4.71
C ASP A 514 29.68 21.29 -3.75
N ALA A 515 29.62 20.80 -2.51
CA ALA A 515 30.70 20.92 -1.55
C ALA A 515 30.90 19.58 -0.78
N PRO A 516 32.14 19.25 -0.39
CA PRO A 516 32.39 18.05 0.40
C PRO A 516 31.66 18.09 1.74
N LEU A 517 31.05 16.96 2.11
CA LEU A 517 30.43 16.79 3.40
C LEU A 517 31.41 16.12 4.36
N THR A 518 31.40 16.53 5.62
CA THR A 518 32.22 15.91 6.66
C THR A 518 31.47 14.81 7.36
N GLU A 519 32.13 13.69 7.61
CA GLU A 519 31.55 12.52 8.26
C GLU A 519 30.93 12.87 9.63
N SER A 520 31.52 13.81 10.38
CA SER A 520 31.01 14.30 11.66
C SER A 520 29.61 14.94 11.58
N MET A 521 29.16 15.39 10.40
CA MET A 521 27.80 15.93 10.24
C MET A 521 26.73 14.85 10.38
N PHE A 522 27.07 13.61 10.08
CA PHE A 522 26.17 12.45 10.03
C PHE A 522 26.30 11.55 11.26
N THR A 523 27.28 11.84 12.15
CA THR A 523 27.47 11.03 13.35
C THR A 523 26.25 11.18 14.25
N ALA A 524 25.62 10.07 14.58
CA ALA A 524 24.51 10.03 15.51
C ALA A 524 24.92 10.58 16.88
N GLN A 525 24.11 11.46 17.47
CA GLN A 525 24.28 11.85 18.86
C GLN A 525 24.01 10.61 19.72
N TYR A 526 24.89 10.34 20.68
CA TYR A 526 24.75 9.18 21.56
C TYR A 526 23.60 9.41 22.53
N LEU A 527 22.43 8.88 22.15
CA LEU A 527 21.31 8.67 23.05
C LEU A 527 21.12 7.15 23.16
N ALA A 528 21.12 6.65 24.40
CA ALA A 528 20.76 5.27 24.64
C ALA A 528 19.37 5.01 24.00
N ASP A 529 19.26 3.98 23.19
CA ASP A 529 17.96 3.54 22.73
C ASP A 529 17.10 3.17 23.95
N PRO A 530 15.81 3.56 23.98
CA PRO A 530 14.93 3.12 25.05
C PRO A 530 14.97 1.59 25.12
N ALA A 531 14.86 1.05 26.35
CA ALA A 531 14.81 -0.39 26.56
C ALA A 531 13.74 -1.00 25.61
N PRO A 532 14.00 -2.20 25.08
CA PRO A 532 12.94 -2.96 24.40
C PRO A 532 11.70 -2.96 25.29
N LEU A 533 10.51 -2.89 24.68
CA LEU A 533 9.26 -3.05 25.43
C LEU A 533 9.30 -4.42 26.12
N ASP A 534 9.83 -4.45 27.34
CA ASP A 534 9.48 -5.53 28.27
C ASP A 534 7.96 -5.48 28.36
N SER A 535 7.34 -6.61 28.06
CA SER A 535 5.89 -6.81 28.07
C SER A 535 5.19 -5.73 28.88
N VAL A 536 4.70 -4.68 28.24
CA VAL A 536 3.85 -3.72 28.93
C VAL A 536 2.59 -4.51 29.24
N GLN A 537 2.56 -5.11 30.43
CA GLN A 537 1.32 -5.51 31.03
C GLN A 537 0.60 -4.21 31.34
N THR A 538 -0.10 -3.71 30.33
CA THR A 538 -1.01 -2.61 30.54
C THR A 538 -2.08 -3.12 31.50
N GLN A 539 -2.02 -2.61 32.73
CA GLN A 539 -3.12 -2.74 33.65
C GLN A 539 -4.27 -1.92 33.07
N TRP A 540 -5.08 -2.57 32.25
CA TRP A 540 -6.33 -2.03 31.76
C TRP A 540 -7.27 -1.92 32.95
N THR A 541 -7.62 -0.71 33.32
CA THR A 541 -8.73 -0.48 34.25
C THR A 541 -10.03 -0.94 33.59
N GLU A 542 -10.82 -1.65 34.33
CA GLU A 542 -11.96 -2.50 33.95
C GLU A 542 -13.18 -1.85 33.26
N SER A 543 -13.10 -0.65 32.73
CA SER A 543 -14.26 0.07 32.18
C SER A 543 -14.49 -0.13 30.69
N GLY A 544 -14.37 -1.32 30.21
CA GLY A 544 -14.69 -1.68 28.82
C GLY A 544 -14.01 -2.97 28.44
N ALA A 545 -14.72 -4.08 28.63
CA ALA A 545 -14.23 -5.39 28.22
C ALA A 545 -13.87 -5.39 26.73
N VAL A 546 -12.59 -5.51 26.42
CA VAL A 546 -12.13 -5.69 25.06
C VAL A 546 -12.63 -7.03 24.54
N PRO A 547 -13.35 -7.09 23.40
CA PRO A 547 -13.80 -8.35 22.85
C PRO A 547 -12.62 -9.29 22.56
N PRO A 548 -12.77 -10.60 22.76
CA PRO A 548 -11.78 -11.57 22.33
C PRO A 548 -11.56 -11.54 20.83
N PHE A 549 -10.41 -12.02 20.37
CA PHE A 549 -10.14 -12.17 18.94
C PHE A 549 -11.17 -13.08 18.27
N MET A 550 -11.60 -12.69 17.08
CA MET A 550 -12.46 -13.53 16.27
C MET A 550 -11.76 -14.86 15.94
N PRO A 551 -12.50 -15.98 15.92
CA PRO A 551 -12.00 -17.23 15.38
C PRO A 551 -11.61 -17.10 13.91
N ARG A 552 -10.71 -17.97 13.45
CA ARG A 552 -10.36 -18.15 12.04
C ARG A 552 -10.99 -19.43 11.53
N LEU A 553 -11.61 -19.35 10.36
CA LEU A 553 -12.10 -20.49 9.58
C LEU A 553 -11.02 -20.90 8.56
N ASP A 554 -10.67 -22.17 8.50
CA ASP A 554 -9.73 -22.71 7.54
C ASP A 554 -10.29 -24.00 6.89
N PRO A 555 -10.47 -24.02 5.56
CA PRO A 555 -10.31 -22.92 4.64
C PRO A 555 -11.33 -21.80 4.82
N PRO A 556 -11.03 -20.55 4.40
CA PRO A 556 -12.00 -19.47 4.39
C PRO A 556 -13.14 -19.74 3.39
N GLU A 557 -14.12 -18.84 3.33
CA GLU A 557 -15.27 -18.95 2.43
C GLU A 557 -14.87 -19.33 1.00
N ARG A 558 -15.49 -20.40 0.49
CA ARG A 558 -15.22 -20.92 -0.85
C ARG A 558 -16.31 -21.88 -1.34
N VAL A 559 -16.23 -22.27 -2.60
CA VAL A 559 -17.04 -23.36 -3.15
C VAL A 559 -16.25 -24.68 -3.11
N PHE A 560 -16.99 -25.78 -3.09
CA PHE A 560 -16.46 -27.15 -3.16
C PHE A 560 -17.13 -27.92 -4.30
N PRO A 561 -16.44 -28.90 -4.90
CA PRO A 561 -17.07 -29.80 -5.88
C PRO A 561 -18.21 -30.60 -5.23
N VAL A 562 -19.33 -30.71 -5.94
CA VAL A 562 -20.44 -31.58 -5.53
C VAL A 562 -19.97 -33.02 -5.35
N GLY A 563 -20.51 -33.72 -4.32
CA GLY A 563 -20.14 -35.11 -4.03
C GLY A 563 -18.86 -35.24 -3.22
N THR A 564 -18.17 -34.14 -2.89
CA THR A 564 -17.01 -34.17 -2.00
C THR A 564 -17.39 -33.88 -0.55
N GLN A 565 -16.52 -34.28 0.37
CA GLN A 565 -16.64 -33.90 1.77
C GLN A 565 -15.59 -32.82 2.06
N ALA A 566 -16.05 -31.63 2.44
CA ALA A 566 -15.20 -30.57 2.96
C ALA A 566 -14.96 -30.75 4.45
N SER A 567 -13.87 -30.19 4.95
CA SER A 567 -13.51 -30.23 6.37
C SER A 567 -13.05 -28.85 6.79
N ILE A 568 -13.76 -28.21 7.71
CA ILE A 568 -13.48 -26.84 8.18
C ILE A 568 -12.89 -26.90 9.59
N THR A 569 -11.72 -26.30 9.76
CA THR A 569 -11.08 -26.15 11.07
C THR A 569 -11.32 -24.74 11.64
N LEU A 570 -11.51 -24.68 12.95
CA LEU A 570 -11.61 -23.44 13.70
C LEU A 570 -10.35 -23.28 14.56
N THR A 571 -9.77 -22.10 14.52
CA THR A 571 -8.65 -21.75 15.39
C THR A 571 -8.92 -20.41 16.07
N ALA A 572 -8.37 -20.21 17.25
CA ALA A 572 -8.42 -18.94 17.97
C ALA A 572 -7.04 -18.63 18.55
N ARG A 573 -6.71 -17.35 18.66
CA ARG A 573 -5.46 -16.90 19.28
C ARG A 573 -5.47 -17.03 20.80
N GLN A 574 -6.64 -16.83 21.41
CA GLN A 574 -6.81 -16.86 22.85
C GLN A 574 -7.38 -18.20 23.32
N GLU A 575 -7.02 -18.60 24.51
CA GLU A 575 -7.64 -19.76 25.15
C GLU A 575 -9.10 -19.49 25.48
N GLY A 576 -9.99 -20.40 25.10
CA GLY A 576 -11.41 -20.28 25.32
C GLY A 576 -12.19 -21.42 24.68
N VAL A 577 -13.50 -21.36 24.75
CA VAL A 577 -14.41 -22.33 24.15
C VAL A 577 -14.85 -21.80 22.78
N LEU A 578 -14.42 -22.45 21.70
CA LEU A 578 -14.96 -22.21 20.38
C LEU A 578 -16.33 -22.90 20.23
N ARG A 579 -17.33 -22.11 19.85
CA ARG A 579 -18.67 -22.60 19.52
C ARG A 579 -19.06 -22.20 18.11
N TYR A 580 -19.87 -23.01 17.48
CA TYR A 580 -20.29 -22.81 16.10
C TYR A 580 -21.73 -23.22 15.83
N THR A 581 -22.27 -22.73 14.72
CA THR A 581 -23.53 -23.12 14.12
C THR A 581 -23.32 -23.43 12.64
N THR A 582 -24.21 -24.20 12.02
CA THR A 582 -24.13 -24.55 10.59
C THR A 582 -25.39 -24.14 9.81
N ASP A 583 -26.22 -23.31 10.41
CA ASP A 583 -27.48 -22.81 9.85
C ASP A 583 -27.48 -21.27 9.64
N GLY A 584 -26.32 -20.63 9.90
CA GLY A 584 -26.15 -19.18 9.80
C GLY A 584 -26.63 -18.40 11.02
N THR A 585 -27.16 -19.04 12.03
CA THR A 585 -27.45 -18.37 13.30
C THR A 585 -26.17 -18.03 14.04
N LEU A 586 -26.17 -16.94 14.82
CA LEU A 586 -24.99 -16.57 15.59
C LEU A 586 -24.83 -17.51 16.80
N PRO A 587 -23.62 -18.09 17.00
CA PRO A 587 -23.35 -18.95 18.12
C PRO A 587 -23.57 -18.25 19.47
N ASP A 588 -24.22 -18.96 20.43
CA ASP A 588 -24.42 -18.58 21.80
C ASP A 588 -23.79 -19.59 22.78
N GLU A 589 -24.04 -19.43 24.10
CA GLU A 589 -23.50 -20.30 25.14
C GLU A 589 -24.04 -21.73 25.10
N HIS A 590 -25.13 -22.00 24.36
CA HIS A 590 -25.75 -23.31 24.19
C HIS A 590 -25.37 -23.98 22.87
N SER A 591 -24.75 -23.24 21.96
CA SER A 591 -24.34 -23.75 20.67
C SER A 591 -23.26 -24.83 20.78
N PRO A 592 -23.17 -25.76 19.83
CA PRO A 592 -22.15 -26.82 19.80
C PRO A 592 -20.74 -26.34 20.05
N VAL A 593 -20.00 -27.06 20.90
CA VAL A 593 -18.57 -26.79 21.14
C VAL A 593 -17.74 -27.40 20.02
N TYR A 594 -16.81 -26.65 19.52
CA TYR A 594 -15.84 -27.15 18.54
C TYR A 594 -14.83 -28.07 19.21
N THR A 595 -14.80 -29.32 18.77
CA THR A 595 -13.87 -30.36 19.28
C THR A 595 -12.95 -30.93 18.21
N GLY A 596 -13.10 -30.51 16.96
CA GLY A 596 -12.32 -30.99 15.83
C GLY A 596 -12.96 -30.60 14.49
N PRO A 597 -12.32 -30.93 13.34
CA PRO A 597 -12.75 -30.50 12.02
C PRO A 597 -14.24 -30.78 11.75
N ILE A 598 -14.94 -29.78 11.24
CA ILE A 598 -16.38 -29.83 10.94
C ILE A 598 -16.57 -30.35 9.53
N PRO A 599 -17.19 -31.51 9.33
CA PRO A 599 -17.45 -32.06 8.00
C PRO A 599 -18.66 -31.38 7.37
N LEU A 600 -18.52 -30.92 6.12
CA LEU A 600 -19.57 -30.35 5.28
C LEU A 600 -19.74 -31.17 4.01
N GLN A 601 -21.01 -31.43 3.60
CA GLN A 601 -21.34 -32.17 2.37
C GLN A 601 -22.42 -31.47 1.53
N LYS A 602 -22.96 -30.37 2.05
CA LYS A 602 -23.98 -29.53 1.41
C LYS A 602 -23.76 -28.07 1.74
N ASP A 603 -24.45 -27.20 1.03
CA ASP A 603 -24.45 -25.78 1.30
C ASP A 603 -24.67 -25.48 2.79
N THR A 604 -23.76 -24.70 3.35
CA THR A 604 -23.75 -24.46 4.80
C THR A 604 -23.25 -23.05 5.08
N THR A 605 -24.00 -22.31 5.87
CA THR A 605 -23.50 -21.06 6.47
C THR A 605 -22.99 -21.39 7.87
N LEU A 606 -21.66 -21.46 8.01
CA LEU A 606 -21.00 -21.74 9.27
C LEU A 606 -20.65 -20.43 9.96
N CYS A 607 -21.14 -20.24 11.18
CA CYS A 607 -20.77 -19.13 12.05
C CYS A 607 -20.03 -19.66 13.28
N ALA A 608 -19.00 -18.94 13.76
CA ALA A 608 -18.24 -19.33 14.94
C ALA A 608 -17.95 -18.12 15.84
N ARG A 609 -17.86 -18.38 17.15
CA ARG A 609 -17.46 -17.43 18.20
C ARG A 609 -16.54 -18.07 19.21
N LEU A 610 -15.68 -17.26 19.82
CA LEU A 610 -14.86 -17.63 20.96
C LEU A 610 -15.48 -17.09 22.26
N PHE A 611 -15.67 -17.97 23.24
CA PHE A 611 -16.18 -17.65 24.57
C PHE A 611 -15.05 -17.83 25.59
N LEU A 612 -14.69 -16.76 26.30
CA LEU A 612 -13.66 -16.80 27.34
C LEU A 612 -14.22 -17.16 28.69
N ALA A 613 -13.38 -17.65 29.60
CA ALA A 613 -13.75 -18.04 30.95
C ALA A 613 -14.27 -16.87 31.80
N ASP A 614 -13.89 -15.62 31.44
CA ASP A 614 -14.33 -14.40 32.11
C ASP A 614 -15.71 -13.88 31.61
N GLY A 615 -16.37 -14.62 30.72
CA GLY A 615 -17.67 -14.27 30.16
C GLY A 615 -17.64 -13.38 28.93
N ARG A 616 -16.47 -12.95 28.46
CA ARG A 616 -16.33 -12.21 27.19
C ARG A 616 -16.56 -13.13 26.00
N VAL A 617 -17.16 -12.59 24.95
CA VAL A 617 -17.47 -13.31 23.71
C VAL A 617 -16.92 -12.52 22.53
N SER A 618 -16.30 -13.21 21.57
CA SER A 618 -15.78 -12.58 20.35
C SER A 618 -16.89 -12.10 19.42
N GLU A 619 -16.56 -11.18 18.51
CA GLU A 619 -17.38 -10.98 17.32
C GLU A 619 -17.50 -12.31 16.54
N PRO A 620 -18.62 -12.54 15.84
CA PRO A 620 -18.79 -13.74 15.05
C PRO A 620 -17.94 -13.67 13.77
N VAL A 621 -17.41 -14.82 13.36
CA VAL A 621 -16.95 -15.04 11.99
C VAL A 621 -17.93 -15.97 11.31
N CYS A 622 -18.42 -15.59 10.11
CA CYS A 622 -19.33 -16.42 9.33
C CYS A 622 -18.77 -16.59 7.91
N ALA A 623 -18.98 -17.78 7.33
CA ALA A 623 -18.64 -18.08 5.94
C ALA A 623 -19.72 -18.95 5.31
N HIS A 624 -20.01 -18.69 4.04
CA HIS A 624 -20.97 -19.44 3.25
C HIS A 624 -20.24 -20.41 2.33
N TYR A 625 -20.29 -21.69 2.66
CA TYR A 625 -19.71 -22.77 1.86
C TYR A 625 -20.77 -23.35 0.93
N GLN A 626 -20.47 -23.42 -0.36
CA GLN A 626 -21.39 -23.91 -1.38
C GLN A 626 -20.79 -25.10 -2.13
N PHE A 627 -21.62 -26.03 -2.56
CA PHE A 627 -21.22 -27.20 -3.35
C PHE A 627 -21.75 -27.04 -4.77
N VAL A 628 -20.84 -26.96 -5.75
CA VAL A 628 -21.15 -26.66 -7.16
C VAL A 628 -20.45 -27.63 -8.11
N LEU A 629 -20.90 -27.70 -9.34
CA LEU A 629 -20.17 -28.38 -10.42
C LEU A 629 -18.95 -27.52 -10.80
N THR A 630 -17.77 -28.12 -10.75
CA THR A 630 -16.49 -27.47 -11.06
C THR A 630 -15.87 -27.99 -12.37
N GLU A 631 -16.33 -29.12 -12.86
CA GLU A 631 -15.83 -29.71 -14.10
C GLU A 631 -16.72 -29.29 -15.27
N MET A 632 -16.30 -28.30 -16.04
CA MET A 632 -16.96 -27.87 -17.26
C MET A 632 -15.99 -27.07 -18.15
N GLY A 633 -16.25 -27.06 -19.44
CA GLY A 633 -15.56 -26.20 -20.39
C GLY A 633 -16.17 -24.79 -20.37
N LEU A 634 -15.33 -23.75 -20.34
CA LEU A 634 -15.77 -22.36 -20.42
C LEU A 634 -15.25 -21.70 -21.71
N GLN A 635 -16.13 -20.93 -22.35
CA GLN A 635 -15.80 -20.08 -23.49
C GLN A 635 -16.40 -18.69 -23.29
N SER A 636 -15.72 -17.66 -23.81
CA SER A 636 -16.20 -16.28 -23.73
C SER A 636 -15.66 -15.46 -24.91
N PRO A 637 -16.50 -14.70 -25.62
CA PRO A 637 -16.05 -13.70 -26.57
C PRO A 637 -15.63 -12.38 -25.90
N THR A 638 -15.90 -12.21 -24.61
CA THR A 638 -15.63 -10.99 -23.83
C THR A 638 -14.14 -10.79 -23.69
N ARG A 639 -13.66 -9.56 -23.89
CA ARG A 639 -12.32 -9.14 -23.57
C ARG A 639 -12.24 -8.75 -22.09
N PHE A 640 -11.41 -9.46 -21.36
CA PHE A 640 -11.16 -9.18 -19.95
C PHE A 640 -10.05 -8.16 -19.78
N ASP A 641 -10.09 -7.46 -18.66
CA ASP A 641 -9.03 -6.53 -18.30
C ASP A 641 -7.69 -7.27 -18.16
N PRO A 642 -6.60 -6.82 -18.83
CA PRO A 642 -5.32 -7.52 -18.82
C PRO A 642 -4.57 -7.42 -17.49
N ARG A 643 -5.00 -6.53 -16.59
CA ARG A 643 -4.35 -6.39 -15.28
C ARG A 643 -4.54 -7.65 -14.45
N THR A 644 -3.45 -8.16 -13.89
CA THR A 644 -3.43 -9.42 -13.12
C THR A 644 -4.47 -9.44 -12.00
N VAL A 645 -4.63 -8.31 -11.31
CA VAL A 645 -5.60 -8.18 -10.20
C VAL A 645 -7.07 -8.23 -10.64
N PHE A 646 -7.36 -8.01 -11.94
CA PHE A 646 -8.71 -8.00 -12.50
C PHE A 646 -8.94 -9.14 -13.50
N SER A 647 -8.00 -10.05 -13.63
CA SER A 647 -8.09 -11.14 -14.62
C SER A 647 -8.51 -12.47 -14.01
N ALA A 648 -8.46 -12.62 -12.69
CA ALA A 648 -8.72 -13.87 -11.96
C ALA A 648 -8.05 -15.12 -12.62
N GLY A 649 -6.96 -14.95 -13.36
CA GLY A 649 -6.36 -16.00 -14.18
C GLY A 649 -7.11 -16.28 -15.52
N GLY A 650 -7.95 -15.36 -15.98
CA GLY A 650 -8.77 -15.49 -17.20
C GLY A 650 -10.11 -16.17 -16.92
N ILE A 651 -10.79 -16.60 -18.02
CA ILE A 651 -12.15 -17.18 -17.94
C ILE A 651 -12.21 -18.38 -16.98
N GLN A 652 -11.14 -19.16 -16.86
CA GLN A 652 -11.09 -20.31 -15.96
C GLN A 652 -11.11 -19.91 -14.48
N GLY A 653 -10.82 -18.64 -14.17
CA GLY A 653 -10.97 -18.09 -12.81
C GLY A 653 -12.41 -18.15 -12.29
N LEU A 654 -13.41 -18.21 -13.17
CA LEU A 654 -14.80 -18.43 -12.77
C LEU A 654 -15.05 -19.84 -12.20
N LEU A 655 -14.10 -20.76 -12.32
CA LEU A 655 -14.11 -22.08 -11.68
C LEU A 655 -13.13 -22.15 -10.47
N ASP A 656 -12.45 -21.06 -10.13
CA ASP A 656 -11.63 -21.02 -8.91
C ASP A 656 -12.54 -21.22 -7.69
N PRO A 657 -12.19 -22.13 -6.79
CA PRO A 657 -12.99 -22.38 -5.59
C PRO A 657 -13.03 -21.20 -4.61
N ARG A 658 -12.08 -20.25 -4.71
CA ARG A 658 -12.02 -19.06 -3.84
C ARG A 658 -13.03 -18.02 -4.29
N ARG A 659 -13.71 -17.43 -3.33
CA ARG A 659 -14.67 -16.35 -3.59
C ARG A 659 -13.98 -14.98 -3.56
N GLY A 660 -14.42 -14.07 -4.42
CA GLY A 660 -14.02 -12.67 -4.36
C GLY A 660 -14.49 -12.01 -3.05
N SER A 661 -13.65 -11.17 -2.46
CA SER A 661 -14.02 -10.33 -1.31
C SER A 661 -14.58 -8.98 -1.76
N CYS A 662 -14.99 -8.11 -0.81
CA CYS A 662 -15.37 -6.73 -1.12
C CYS A 662 -14.19 -5.86 -1.62
N ASP A 663 -12.97 -6.36 -1.55
CA ASP A 663 -11.79 -5.77 -2.18
C ASP A 663 -11.68 -6.21 -3.65
N TYR A 664 -11.89 -5.28 -4.57
CA TYR A 664 -11.79 -5.55 -6.00
C TYR A 664 -10.36 -5.90 -6.48
N LEU A 665 -9.35 -5.70 -5.62
CA LEU A 665 -7.95 -6.02 -5.90
C LEU A 665 -7.49 -7.36 -5.29
N CYS A 666 -8.41 -8.16 -4.73
CA CYS A 666 -8.05 -9.44 -4.10
C CYS A 666 -7.56 -10.53 -5.09
N GLY A 667 -7.61 -10.26 -6.41
CA GLY A 667 -7.14 -11.17 -7.44
C GLY A 667 -8.12 -12.30 -7.84
N GLN A 668 -9.31 -12.36 -7.23
CA GLN A 668 -10.37 -13.33 -7.55
C GLN A 668 -11.46 -12.76 -8.47
N TRP A 669 -11.40 -11.48 -8.80
CA TRP A 669 -12.37 -10.83 -9.67
C TRP A 669 -11.95 -10.84 -11.13
N LEU A 670 -12.85 -11.32 -11.99
CA LEU A 670 -12.72 -11.24 -13.45
C LEU A 670 -13.43 -9.98 -13.94
N GLY A 671 -12.66 -8.96 -14.31
CA GLY A 671 -13.13 -7.63 -14.68
C GLY A 671 -13.23 -7.42 -16.19
N THR A 672 -14.26 -6.72 -16.62
CA THR A 672 -14.44 -6.33 -18.03
C THR A 672 -15.13 -4.97 -18.17
N LEU A 673 -14.80 -4.25 -19.24
CA LEU A 673 -15.52 -3.05 -19.72
C LEU A 673 -16.52 -3.36 -20.84
N GLU A 674 -16.76 -4.64 -21.12
CA GLU A 674 -17.75 -5.14 -22.06
C GLU A 674 -18.88 -5.88 -21.32
N ASN A 675 -19.92 -6.31 -22.02
CA ASN A 675 -20.87 -7.27 -21.45
C ASN A 675 -20.13 -8.57 -21.16
N LEU A 676 -20.35 -9.13 -19.97
CA LEU A 676 -19.78 -10.43 -19.63
C LEU A 676 -20.64 -11.53 -20.28
N ASP A 677 -20.07 -12.24 -21.22
CA ASP A 677 -20.73 -13.31 -21.98
C ASP A 677 -19.96 -14.61 -21.77
N VAL A 678 -20.54 -15.55 -21.05
CA VAL A 678 -19.91 -16.80 -20.66
C VAL A 678 -20.77 -17.99 -21.10
N THR A 679 -20.19 -18.89 -21.89
CA THR A 679 -20.79 -20.17 -22.25
C THR A 679 -20.12 -21.31 -21.48
N GLY A 680 -20.90 -22.07 -20.72
CA GLY A 680 -20.47 -23.26 -20.01
C GLY A 680 -20.96 -24.55 -20.69
N LEU A 681 -20.06 -25.51 -20.85
CA LEU A 681 -20.34 -26.82 -21.43
C LEU A 681 -20.05 -27.91 -20.38
N LEU A 682 -21.11 -28.56 -19.93
CA LEU A 682 -21.01 -29.69 -18.99
C LEU A 682 -20.46 -30.94 -19.69
N PRO A 683 -19.71 -31.80 -18.99
CA PRO A 683 -19.15 -33.02 -19.60
C PRO A 683 -20.23 -33.96 -20.14
N GLU A 684 -21.37 -34.02 -19.48
CA GLU A 684 -22.53 -34.83 -19.82
C GLU A 684 -23.85 -34.09 -19.59
N GLU A 685 -24.95 -34.59 -20.08
CA GLU A 685 -26.29 -34.09 -19.76
C GLU A 685 -26.54 -34.22 -18.25
N THR A 686 -26.84 -33.13 -17.61
CA THR A 686 -26.98 -33.06 -16.16
C THR A 686 -28.31 -32.37 -15.79
N GLU A 687 -29.02 -32.94 -14.81
CA GLU A 687 -30.20 -32.28 -14.23
C GLU A 687 -29.69 -31.15 -13.29
N VAL A 688 -29.85 -29.89 -13.75
CA VAL A 688 -29.37 -28.68 -13.06
C VAL A 688 -30.52 -28.03 -12.32
N GLU A 689 -30.35 -27.81 -11.03
CA GLU A 689 -31.31 -27.09 -10.18
C GLU A 689 -31.21 -25.58 -10.41
N SER A 690 -29.98 -25.03 -10.41
CA SER A 690 -29.76 -23.58 -10.57
C SER A 690 -28.41 -23.26 -11.20
N ILE A 691 -28.35 -22.09 -11.85
CA ILE A 691 -27.14 -21.49 -12.42
C ILE A 691 -27.03 -20.04 -11.95
N GLY A 692 -25.87 -19.67 -11.42
CA GLY A 692 -25.63 -18.32 -10.93
C GLY A 692 -24.19 -17.87 -11.10
N LEU A 693 -23.98 -16.61 -10.78
CA LEU A 693 -22.68 -15.96 -10.83
C LEU A 693 -22.60 -14.89 -9.73
N GLY A 694 -21.48 -14.79 -9.05
CA GLY A 694 -21.23 -13.74 -8.06
C GLY A 694 -20.70 -12.47 -8.73
N PHE A 695 -21.16 -11.31 -8.27
CA PHE A 695 -20.72 -10.00 -8.75
C PHE A 695 -20.35 -9.08 -7.60
N LEU A 696 -19.43 -8.14 -7.90
CA LEU A 696 -19.03 -7.04 -7.03
C LEU A 696 -19.69 -5.72 -7.47
N SER A 697 -20.08 -4.93 -6.49
CA SER A 697 -20.37 -3.52 -6.62
C SER A 697 -19.41 -2.71 -5.74
N HIS A 698 -18.75 -1.72 -6.34
CA HIS A 698 -17.87 -0.77 -5.65
C HIS A 698 -17.93 0.56 -6.41
N HIS A 699 -18.95 1.35 -6.12
CA HIS A 699 -19.36 2.50 -6.93
C HIS A 699 -18.24 3.53 -7.14
N ARG A 700 -17.48 3.82 -6.10
CA ARG A 700 -16.35 4.76 -6.16
C ARG A 700 -15.29 4.37 -7.20
N SER A 701 -15.08 3.08 -7.39
CA SER A 701 -14.11 2.56 -8.36
C SER A 701 -14.73 2.27 -9.73
N GLY A 702 -15.95 2.72 -9.98
CA GLY A 702 -16.63 2.50 -11.24
C GLY A 702 -17.13 1.07 -11.44
N ILE A 703 -17.26 0.27 -10.38
CA ILE A 703 -17.73 -1.10 -10.42
C ILE A 703 -19.19 -1.13 -9.97
N VAL A 704 -20.09 -1.60 -10.82
CA VAL A 704 -21.51 -1.75 -10.50
C VAL A 704 -22.02 -3.12 -10.93
N PHE A 705 -23.06 -3.60 -10.26
CA PHE A 705 -23.75 -4.80 -10.71
C PHE A 705 -24.24 -4.62 -12.15
N PRO A 706 -24.32 -5.68 -12.95
CA PRO A 706 -24.95 -5.61 -14.28
C PRO A 706 -26.34 -5.01 -14.21
N GLU A 707 -26.78 -4.35 -15.29
CA GLU A 707 -28.13 -3.81 -15.40
C GLU A 707 -29.16 -4.94 -15.39
N TYR A 708 -28.87 -6.01 -16.12
CA TYR A 708 -29.61 -7.26 -16.12
C TYR A 708 -28.74 -8.41 -16.60
N ILE A 709 -29.16 -9.64 -16.31
CA ILE A 709 -28.48 -10.87 -16.74
C ILE A 709 -29.49 -11.73 -17.49
N GLU A 710 -29.08 -12.29 -18.62
CA GLU A 710 -29.84 -13.26 -19.37
C GLU A 710 -29.23 -14.65 -19.25
N LEU A 711 -30.05 -15.66 -19.04
CA LEU A 711 -29.66 -17.07 -19.05
C LEU A 711 -30.27 -17.74 -20.29
N PHE A 712 -29.41 -18.47 -20.99
CA PHE A 712 -29.80 -19.37 -22.10
C PHE A 712 -29.40 -20.79 -21.73
N THR A 713 -30.21 -21.77 -22.10
CA THR A 713 -29.96 -23.20 -21.88
C THR A 713 -30.21 -24.01 -23.15
N GLY A 714 -29.54 -25.16 -23.26
CA GLY A 714 -29.68 -26.04 -24.40
C GLY A 714 -28.76 -27.25 -24.40
N PRO A 715 -28.87 -28.12 -25.44
CA PRO A 715 -28.04 -29.30 -25.59
C PRO A 715 -26.59 -28.99 -26.01
N ASP A 716 -26.36 -27.90 -26.74
CA ASP A 716 -25.07 -27.46 -27.24
C ASP A 716 -25.06 -25.93 -27.49
N PRO A 717 -23.92 -25.33 -27.82
CA PRO A 717 -23.81 -23.87 -28.02
C PRO A 717 -24.59 -23.30 -29.21
N GLU A 718 -24.94 -24.14 -30.23
CA GLU A 718 -25.67 -23.70 -31.41
C GLU A 718 -27.20 -23.73 -31.19
N HIS A 719 -27.67 -24.49 -30.21
CA HIS A 719 -29.08 -24.69 -29.90
C HIS A 719 -29.48 -24.17 -28.50
N LEU A 720 -29.01 -22.97 -28.16
CA LEU A 720 -29.35 -22.29 -26.90
C LEU A 720 -30.65 -21.49 -27.07
N THR A 721 -31.55 -21.62 -26.13
CA THR A 721 -32.77 -20.83 -26.01
C THR A 721 -32.76 -20.01 -24.73
N ARG A 722 -33.30 -18.77 -24.81
CA ARG A 722 -33.37 -17.92 -23.63
C ARG A 722 -34.32 -18.52 -22.59
N LYS A 723 -33.80 -18.81 -21.44
CA LYS A 723 -34.51 -19.37 -20.29
C LYS A 723 -35.17 -18.30 -19.45
N ASP A 724 -34.41 -17.28 -19.07
CA ASP A 724 -34.87 -16.24 -18.16
C ASP A 724 -34.04 -14.97 -18.28
N THR A 725 -34.57 -13.88 -17.73
CA THR A 725 -33.87 -12.59 -17.59
C THR A 725 -34.04 -12.06 -16.16
N LEU A 726 -32.95 -11.85 -15.46
CA LEU A 726 -32.92 -11.29 -14.11
C LEU A 726 -32.58 -9.79 -14.18
N HIS A 727 -33.56 -8.96 -13.88
CA HIS A 727 -33.36 -7.53 -13.70
C HIS A 727 -32.92 -7.25 -12.26
N LEU A 728 -31.78 -6.57 -12.10
CA LEU A 728 -31.19 -6.38 -10.81
C LEU A 728 -31.76 -5.12 -10.16
N PRO A 729 -32.40 -5.21 -8.99
CA PRO A 729 -32.81 -4.04 -8.24
C PRO A 729 -31.57 -3.34 -7.70
N CYS A 730 -31.06 -2.35 -8.41
CA CYS A 730 -30.10 -1.42 -7.84
C CYS A 730 -30.87 -0.44 -6.95
N ALA A 731 -30.88 -0.71 -5.65
CA ALA A 731 -31.24 0.33 -4.71
C ALA A 731 -30.20 1.45 -4.82
N PRO A 732 -30.61 2.71 -4.93
CA PRO A 732 -29.67 3.83 -5.03
C PRO A 732 -28.99 4.05 -3.68
N CYS A 733 -28.02 3.20 -3.34
CA CYS A 733 -27.08 3.46 -2.25
C CYS A 733 -25.86 4.12 -2.84
N ALA A 734 -25.67 5.39 -2.56
CA ALA A 734 -24.66 6.24 -3.17
C ALA A 734 -23.21 5.77 -2.93
N ARG A 735 -22.96 4.89 -1.96
CA ARG A 735 -21.61 4.48 -1.51
C ARG A 735 -21.48 2.98 -1.28
N GLU A 736 -22.27 2.19 -1.95
CA GLU A 736 -22.32 0.76 -1.68
C GLU A 736 -21.09 0.01 -2.18
N ILE A 737 -20.48 -0.75 -1.26
CA ILE A 737 -19.56 -1.85 -1.57
C ILE A 737 -20.31 -3.13 -1.24
N ALA A 738 -20.58 -3.98 -2.23
CA ALA A 738 -21.38 -5.17 -2.07
C ALA A 738 -20.90 -6.30 -2.97
N ARG A 739 -20.89 -7.52 -2.42
CA ARG A 739 -20.79 -8.77 -3.18
C ARG A 739 -22.15 -9.45 -3.12
N GLN A 740 -22.64 -9.92 -4.26
CA GLN A 740 -23.93 -10.62 -4.32
C GLN A 740 -23.93 -11.71 -5.41
N ASP A 741 -24.54 -12.85 -5.07
CA ASP A 741 -24.79 -13.93 -6.01
C ASP A 741 -26.15 -13.71 -6.70
N PHE A 742 -26.18 -13.82 -8.01
CA PHE A 742 -27.38 -13.76 -8.82
C PHE A 742 -27.64 -15.13 -9.42
N VAL A 743 -28.70 -15.76 -9.01
CA VAL A 743 -29.00 -17.18 -9.26
C VAL A 743 -30.32 -17.33 -9.97
N PHE A 744 -30.31 -18.08 -11.06
CA PHE A 744 -31.50 -18.50 -11.83
C PHE A 744 -31.93 -19.89 -11.40
N PRO A 745 -33.19 -20.11 -11.02
CA PRO A 745 -33.72 -21.46 -10.90
C PRO A 745 -33.89 -22.04 -12.30
N VAL A 746 -33.31 -23.21 -12.54
CA VAL A 746 -33.30 -23.86 -13.88
C VAL A 746 -34.22 -25.05 -13.90
N ASN A 747 -34.02 -26.05 -13.02
CA ASN A 747 -34.81 -27.27 -12.85
C ASN A 747 -35.06 -28.03 -14.17
N GLU A 748 -34.01 -28.21 -14.99
CA GLU A 748 -34.04 -28.95 -16.23
C GLU A 748 -32.75 -29.71 -16.50
N THR A 749 -32.81 -30.72 -17.38
CA THR A 749 -31.64 -31.44 -17.86
C THR A 749 -31.06 -30.65 -19.05
N LEU A 750 -29.76 -30.30 -18.96
CA LEU A 750 -29.06 -29.57 -19.98
C LEU A 750 -27.57 -29.98 -20.04
N ARG A 751 -26.94 -29.64 -21.15
CA ARG A 751 -25.49 -29.84 -21.34
C ARG A 751 -24.77 -28.52 -21.59
N CYS A 752 -25.49 -27.51 -22.03
CA CYS A 752 -24.91 -26.20 -22.32
C CYS A 752 -25.75 -25.07 -21.74
N PHE A 753 -25.08 -24.04 -21.23
CA PHE A 753 -25.73 -22.80 -20.84
C PHE A 753 -24.88 -21.58 -21.29
N ARG A 754 -25.52 -20.42 -21.38
CA ARG A 754 -24.85 -19.16 -21.63
C ARG A 754 -25.42 -18.09 -20.69
N LEU A 755 -24.57 -17.40 -19.96
CA LEU A 755 -24.90 -16.24 -19.15
C LEU A 755 -24.39 -14.97 -19.86
N VAL A 756 -25.26 -13.99 -20.06
CA VAL A 756 -24.90 -12.68 -20.58
C VAL A 756 -25.27 -11.62 -19.56
N ALA A 757 -24.25 -11.05 -18.90
CA ALA A 757 -24.43 -9.95 -17.96
C ALA A 757 -24.23 -8.61 -18.69
N HIS A 758 -25.30 -7.83 -18.77
CA HIS A 758 -25.31 -6.54 -19.45
C HIS A 758 -24.88 -5.43 -18.52
N ARG A 759 -23.76 -4.80 -18.84
CA ARG A 759 -23.21 -3.71 -18.05
C ARG A 759 -23.91 -2.39 -18.33
N TYR A 760 -23.84 -1.47 -17.40
CA TYR A 760 -24.14 -0.07 -17.68
C TYR A 760 -23.06 0.55 -18.57
N ALA A 761 -23.47 1.19 -19.67
CA ALA A 761 -22.54 1.89 -20.57
C ALA A 761 -21.88 3.12 -19.92
N LYS A 762 -22.55 3.70 -18.93
CA LYS A 762 -22.08 4.83 -18.10
C LYS A 762 -22.57 4.63 -16.68
N MET A 763 -21.90 5.24 -15.72
CA MET A 763 -22.38 5.22 -14.34
C MET A 763 -23.84 5.70 -14.27
N PRO A 764 -24.73 4.93 -13.61
CA PRO A 764 -26.13 5.27 -13.52
C PRO A 764 -26.35 6.65 -12.88
N GLN A 765 -27.43 7.33 -13.28
CA GLN A 765 -27.73 8.68 -12.76
C GLN A 765 -28.01 8.73 -11.25
N TRP A 766 -28.45 7.62 -10.69
CA TRP A 766 -28.68 7.48 -9.25
C TRP A 766 -27.38 7.31 -8.45
N CYS A 767 -26.24 6.98 -9.11
CA CYS A 767 -24.95 6.81 -8.44
C CYS A 767 -24.29 8.15 -8.14
N ALA A 768 -23.78 8.32 -6.91
CA ALA A 768 -23.05 9.52 -6.53
C ALA A 768 -21.76 9.72 -7.37
N TYR A 769 -21.18 8.66 -7.89
CA TYR A 769 -19.94 8.65 -8.69
C TYR A 769 -20.19 8.69 -10.20
N LYS A 770 -21.30 9.27 -10.64
CA LYS A 770 -21.72 9.36 -12.05
C LYS A 770 -20.70 10.00 -13.01
N GLY A 771 -19.64 10.63 -12.48
CA GLY A 771 -18.55 11.19 -13.30
C GLY A 771 -17.42 10.22 -13.61
N VAL A 772 -17.42 8.98 -13.09
CA VAL A 772 -16.41 7.96 -13.40
C VAL A 772 -16.56 7.55 -14.87
N PRO A 773 -15.49 7.63 -15.70
CA PRO A 773 -15.60 7.44 -17.15
C PRO A 773 -15.82 5.97 -17.55
N ASP A 774 -15.23 5.02 -16.81
CA ASP A 774 -15.25 3.60 -17.11
C ASP A 774 -16.11 2.85 -16.09
N VAL A 775 -17.00 1.99 -16.59
CA VAL A 775 -17.87 1.16 -15.75
C VAL A 775 -17.48 -0.29 -15.91
N PHE A 776 -16.96 -0.88 -14.85
CA PHE A 776 -16.57 -2.28 -14.81
C PHE A 776 -17.74 -3.18 -14.38
N THR A 777 -17.81 -4.36 -15.00
CA THR A 777 -18.49 -5.54 -14.46
C THR A 777 -17.40 -6.47 -13.92
N MET A 778 -17.54 -6.89 -12.66
CA MET A 778 -16.61 -7.82 -12.01
C MET A 778 -17.36 -9.04 -11.49
N ALA A 779 -16.95 -10.21 -11.96
CA ALA A 779 -17.52 -11.51 -11.58
C ALA A 779 -16.48 -12.39 -10.91
N ASP A 780 -16.90 -13.28 -9.97
CA ASP A 780 -16.00 -14.23 -9.32
C ASP A 780 -16.30 -15.70 -9.74
N THR A 781 -17.18 -16.38 -9.08
CA THR A 781 -17.35 -17.84 -9.21
C THR A 781 -18.69 -18.18 -9.85
N LEU A 782 -18.67 -19.10 -10.83
CA LEU A 782 -19.86 -19.76 -11.37
C LEU A 782 -20.44 -20.72 -10.32
N LEU A 783 -21.75 -20.60 -10.12
CA LEU A 783 -22.53 -21.37 -9.15
C LEU A 783 -23.51 -22.27 -9.90
N VAL A 784 -23.02 -23.40 -10.42
CA VAL A 784 -23.86 -24.38 -11.13
C VAL A 784 -24.16 -25.51 -10.16
N LYS A 785 -25.44 -25.64 -9.76
CA LYS A 785 -25.88 -26.66 -8.82
C LYS A 785 -26.69 -27.74 -9.52
N PRO A 786 -26.29 -29.01 -9.41
CA PRO A 786 -27.09 -30.09 -9.88
C PRO A 786 -28.26 -30.35 -8.92
N LYS A 787 -29.35 -30.87 -9.42
CA LYS A 787 -30.45 -31.32 -8.58
C LYS A 787 -29.96 -32.45 -7.68
N GLN A 788 -30.08 -32.27 -6.39
CA GLN A 788 -29.73 -33.30 -5.42
C GLN A 788 -30.79 -34.41 -5.48
N ALA A 789 -30.36 -35.68 -5.54
CA ALA A 789 -31.21 -36.86 -5.58
C ALA A 789 -31.99 -37.12 -4.27
#